data_ded18ebb94a94c4ef28b7f82b245f79a
#
_entry.id   ded18ebb94a94c4ef28b7f82b245f79a
#
_cell.length_a   1.000
_cell.length_b   1.000
_cell.length_c   1.000
_cell.angle_alpha   90.00
_cell.angle_beta   90.00
_cell.angle_gamma   90.00
#
_symmetry.space_group_name_H-M   'P 1'
#
loop_
_entity.id
_entity.type
_entity.pdbx_description
1 polymer ?
#
loop_
_entity_poly.entity_id
_entity_poly.type
_entity_poly.pdbx_seq_one_letter_code
_entity_poly.pdbx_strand_id
1 'polypeptide(L)'
;MMSSFLHDLGAWCFRRAKTVVALWLGLLVLLGVGMVALQGDYDDSFTIPGAPSQVAYDNLRVTFPQASALSANVVITVPDGTDISSKPIRSRIERGVEELKDLKDVTGATSPWSKYVTGMVNKDHTAAVIQVELGQVSAVTFPDSGRDDLQQVSHDIQAGLPAGSHVHVGGQAFEAMLPSLSITEVIGVGVALVVLAITLGSLVAAEMPIITAVLGVGITYSIMAILTRFTTVNSVTPMLAVMLGLAVGIDYALFILSRHRDQLRDGFEVQESAARAVATSGSAVVFAGTTVLIALIGLAIANIPFLTVMGVFAAIGVALAVVIALTMLPAFMGLMGERLRPWKSRRGRGSKPTAMATGANSDDNATAGGDAPSTSTTAVGKGERSGGIFGWWVRTVTRVPLVTILVVVVGLGALAVPMKDLHLGLPTAAELPADNTARQTYDALEKKFGPGFNGPVIVTADIVTSTDPMKIVNGLKADIEKLPGVDTVALAVPNQNADTAMIQVLPTTGPTDEATSDLVRELRDHKSEWHDKYGVDTAVTGLTAIKLDVSNRLGAALLPFGIFVVGLCLVLLTVVFRSIAVPIKATIGYLLSVLAAFGAAQLVFNRGIGLSVVNLDRPVPIISFMPIVVMGILFGLAMDYEVFLVSRMREEYIHTGDAKGSVIRGFIGSGKVVTAAAVIMVSVFVFFIPEGMNAIKEIALALAVGILADAFLVRMTLVPAVMSLLGDKAWWLPTWLDRRLPRLDIEGEGIAHEEQFAEWPTPDHTEALHAEGIGVDGLFAGLDLHVEPHEVQAVVGSQDPVTAVLLAVGGRLAIDHGRMRSGGRLLPERASAVRRVAWLVDAADKDLTDELQAATAALTHPPRRPPRLFLIDHADQIVEQFHRDQLEALIRQVNQAGEAAVILGAQRADRIDWLEPQTVHDLIDQPEPSLGGTR
;
A
#
# COMPACT_ATOMS: atom_id res chain seq x y z
N MET A 1 22.75 -7.36 1.51
CA MET A 1 22.50 -6.90 2.90
C MET A 1 21.05 -7.06 3.34
N MET A 2 20.03 -6.71 2.53
CA MET A 2 18.62 -6.85 2.92
C MET A 2 18.22 -8.32 3.03
N SER A 3 18.52 -9.15 2.04
CA SER A 3 18.20 -10.57 2.02
C SER A 3 18.83 -11.35 3.18
N SER A 4 20.09 -11.04 3.53
CA SER A 4 20.75 -11.67 4.69
C SER A 4 20.14 -11.25 6.04
N PHE A 5 19.73 -10.00 6.19
CA PHE A 5 19.00 -9.53 7.38
C PHE A 5 17.65 -10.25 7.51
N LEU A 6 16.90 -10.35 6.42
CA LEU A 6 15.60 -11.02 6.39
C LEU A 6 15.74 -12.52 6.65
N HIS A 7 16.80 -13.16 6.16
CA HIS A 7 17.13 -14.55 6.47
C HIS A 7 17.30 -14.75 7.99
N ASP A 8 18.15 -13.93 8.63
CA ASP A 8 18.41 -13.99 10.07
C ASP A 8 17.15 -13.72 10.89
N LEU A 9 16.32 -12.75 10.45
CA LEU A 9 15.02 -12.44 11.06
C LEU A 9 14.07 -13.63 10.97
N GLY A 10 13.93 -14.23 9.79
CA GLY A 10 13.07 -15.40 9.56
C GLY A 10 13.49 -16.59 10.42
N ALA A 11 14.80 -16.89 10.47
CA ALA A 11 15.35 -17.94 11.32
C ALA A 11 15.14 -17.67 12.82
N TRP A 12 15.23 -16.41 13.26
CA TRP A 12 14.98 -16.02 14.63
C TRP A 12 13.49 -16.17 15.00
N CYS A 13 12.58 -15.67 14.15
CA CYS A 13 11.13 -15.80 14.35
C CYS A 13 10.70 -17.28 14.38
N PHE A 14 11.26 -18.11 13.51
CA PHE A 14 10.99 -19.54 13.48
C PHE A 14 11.40 -20.24 14.80
N ARG A 15 12.61 -19.97 15.29
CA ARG A 15 13.11 -20.54 16.55
C ARG A 15 12.36 -20.06 17.79
N ARG A 16 11.96 -18.77 17.80
CA ARG A 16 11.24 -18.12 18.90
C ARG A 16 9.73 -18.00 18.63
N ALA A 17 9.16 -18.94 17.91
CA ALA A 17 7.78 -18.89 17.42
C ALA A 17 6.74 -18.53 18.49
N LYS A 18 6.78 -19.21 19.65
CA LYS A 18 5.84 -18.95 20.75
C LYS A 18 5.95 -17.52 21.30
N THR A 19 7.16 -16.99 21.40
CA THR A 19 7.40 -15.61 21.88
C THR A 19 6.89 -14.58 20.90
N VAL A 20 7.12 -14.78 19.60
CA VAL A 20 6.66 -13.87 18.53
C VAL A 20 5.13 -13.85 18.49
N VAL A 21 4.49 -15.02 18.52
CA VAL A 21 3.02 -15.12 18.54
C VAL A 21 2.44 -14.46 19.79
N ALA A 22 3.01 -14.72 20.97
CA ALA A 22 2.54 -14.12 22.22
C ALA A 22 2.70 -12.59 22.21
N LEU A 23 3.78 -12.06 21.60
CA LEU A 23 4.01 -10.63 21.49
C LEU A 23 2.95 -9.96 20.60
N TRP A 24 2.64 -10.53 19.44
CA TRP A 24 1.63 -9.99 18.54
C TRP A 24 0.22 -10.07 19.13
N LEU A 25 -0.14 -11.19 19.77
CA LEU A 25 -1.42 -11.32 20.45
C LEU A 25 -1.51 -10.39 21.68
N GLY A 26 -0.42 -10.23 22.42
CA GLY A 26 -0.33 -9.27 23.53
C GLY A 26 -0.51 -7.82 23.03
N LEU A 27 0.08 -7.47 21.89
CA LEU A 27 -0.09 -6.16 21.26
C LEU A 27 -1.55 -5.94 20.82
N LEU A 28 -2.20 -6.96 20.21
CA LEU A 28 -3.61 -6.88 19.82
C LEU A 28 -4.51 -6.65 21.04
N VAL A 29 -4.29 -7.39 22.11
CA VAL A 29 -5.06 -7.22 23.36
C VAL A 29 -4.84 -5.85 23.98
N LEU A 30 -3.58 -5.39 24.06
CA LEU A 30 -3.23 -4.08 24.59
C LEU A 30 -3.91 -2.95 23.82
N LEU A 31 -3.82 -3.00 22.49
CA LEU A 31 -4.44 -2.00 21.61
C LEU A 31 -5.97 -2.12 21.61
N GLY A 32 -6.52 -3.33 21.70
CA GLY A 32 -7.97 -3.55 21.84
C GLY A 32 -8.53 -2.97 23.12
N VAL A 33 -7.84 -3.13 24.26
CA VAL A 33 -8.20 -2.47 25.51
C VAL A 33 -8.06 -0.95 25.41
N GLY A 34 -6.96 -0.49 24.78
CA GLY A 34 -6.75 0.93 24.50
C GLY A 34 -7.84 1.54 23.64
N MET A 35 -8.31 0.82 22.64
CA MET A 35 -9.42 1.22 21.77
C MET A 35 -10.70 1.47 22.59
N VAL A 36 -11.11 0.51 23.41
CA VAL A 36 -12.33 0.65 24.23
C VAL A 36 -12.23 1.84 25.22
N ALA A 37 -11.02 2.13 25.72
CA ALA A 37 -10.82 3.20 26.71
C ALA A 37 -10.61 4.60 26.09
N LEU A 38 -10.10 4.69 24.87
CA LEU A 38 -9.60 5.93 24.29
C LEU A 38 -10.21 6.28 22.93
N GLN A 39 -11.13 5.46 22.37
CA GLN A 39 -11.75 5.78 21.08
C GLN A 39 -12.49 7.13 21.15
N GLY A 40 -12.35 7.89 20.08
CA GLY A 40 -13.13 9.09 19.80
C GLY A 40 -14.19 8.83 18.74
N ASP A 41 -14.80 9.90 18.25
CA ASP A 41 -15.84 9.83 17.24
C ASP A 41 -15.28 9.95 15.83
N TYR A 42 -15.99 9.40 14.84
CA TYR A 42 -15.73 9.63 13.43
C TYR A 42 -16.35 10.96 13.00
N ASP A 43 -15.82 11.56 11.95
CA ASP A 43 -16.33 12.81 11.40
C ASP A 43 -16.46 12.70 9.87
N ASP A 44 -17.68 12.74 9.38
CA ASP A 44 -18.00 12.65 7.96
C ASP A 44 -18.10 14.03 7.29
N SER A 45 -17.61 15.07 7.93
CA SER A 45 -17.52 16.39 7.33
C SER A 45 -16.43 16.42 6.24
N PHE A 46 -16.86 16.63 5.00
CA PHE A 46 -15.96 16.84 3.87
C PHE A 46 -15.58 18.31 3.78
N THR A 47 -14.72 18.79 4.67
CA THR A 47 -14.30 20.18 4.70
C THR A 47 -12.96 20.40 4.01
N ILE A 48 -12.83 21.50 3.29
CA ILE A 48 -11.56 21.98 2.73
C ILE A 48 -11.27 23.37 3.29
N PRO A 49 -10.31 23.48 4.21
CA PRO A 49 -9.92 24.77 4.76
C PRO A 49 -9.51 25.75 3.65
N GLY A 50 -10.08 26.98 3.69
CA GLY A 50 -9.79 28.02 2.72
C GLY A 50 -10.58 27.95 1.40
N ALA A 51 -11.46 26.95 1.20
CA ALA A 51 -12.40 26.99 0.07
C ALA A 51 -13.42 28.11 0.26
N PRO A 52 -13.84 28.82 -0.82
CA PRO A 52 -14.75 29.97 -0.70
C PRO A 52 -16.05 29.66 0.03
N SER A 53 -16.68 28.52 -0.28
CA SER A 53 -17.91 28.09 0.39
C SER A 53 -17.66 27.72 1.86
N GLN A 54 -16.50 27.16 2.21
CA GLN A 54 -16.16 26.82 3.59
C GLN A 54 -15.91 28.06 4.43
N VAL A 55 -15.16 29.04 3.91
CA VAL A 55 -14.94 30.32 4.59
C VAL A 55 -16.27 31.03 4.85
N ALA A 56 -17.17 31.04 3.87
CA ALA A 56 -18.50 31.64 4.03
C ALA A 56 -19.36 30.85 5.03
N TYR A 57 -19.23 29.50 5.08
CA TYR A 57 -19.91 28.66 6.06
C TYR A 57 -19.39 28.89 7.49
N ASP A 58 -18.08 29.01 7.65
CA ASP A 58 -17.48 29.29 8.94
C ASP A 58 -17.91 30.65 9.49
N ASN A 59 -18.03 31.66 8.63
CA ASN A 59 -18.61 32.95 8.99
C ASN A 59 -20.10 32.83 9.34
N LEU A 60 -20.86 32.04 8.55
CA LEU A 60 -22.29 31.80 8.82
C LEU A 60 -22.51 31.16 10.19
N ARG A 61 -21.63 30.24 10.61
CA ARG A 61 -21.69 29.61 11.95
C ARG A 61 -21.59 30.61 13.08
N VAL A 62 -20.85 31.67 12.90
CA VAL A 62 -20.69 32.72 13.91
C VAL A 62 -21.86 33.67 13.88
N THR A 63 -22.33 34.03 12.70
CA THR A 63 -23.37 35.07 12.53
C THR A 63 -24.81 34.51 12.61
N PHE A 64 -24.99 33.24 12.22
CA PHE A 64 -26.26 32.49 12.28
C PHE A 64 -26.02 31.09 12.90
N PRO A 65 -25.80 30.96 14.21
CA PRO A 65 -25.52 29.68 14.83
C PRO A 65 -26.61 28.62 14.59
N GLN A 66 -27.87 29.06 14.52
CA GLN A 66 -29.02 28.19 14.28
C GLN A 66 -29.02 27.59 12.85
N ALA A 67 -28.63 28.35 11.83
CA ALA A 67 -28.59 27.88 10.44
C ALA A 67 -27.46 26.89 10.15
N SER A 68 -26.50 26.74 11.07
CA SER A 68 -25.36 25.81 10.96
C SER A 68 -25.46 24.64 11.91
N ALA A 69 -26.52 24.54 12.71
CA ALA A 69 -26.79 23.43 13.59
C ALA A 69 -27.17 22.18 12.77
N LEU A 70 -26.89 20.99 13.34
CA LEU A 70 -27.37 19.75 12.76
C LEU A 70 -28.89 19.81 12.61
N SER A 71 -29.43 19.41 11.46
CA SER A 71 -30.86 19.51 11.17
C SER A 71 -31.47 18.14 10.84
N ALA A 72 -32.74 18.03 11.17
CA ALA A 72 -33.63 16.97 10.69
C ALA A 72 -34.85 17.58 10.03
N ASN A 73 -35.40 16.89 9.05
CA ASN A 73 -36.63 17.27 8.36
C ASN A 73 -37.72 16.22 8.64
N VAL A 74 -38.86 16.66 9.13
CA VAL A 74 -40.07 15.83 9.24
C VAL A 74 -41.00 16.18 8.07
N VAL A 75 -41.10 15.27 7.13
CA VAL A 75 -41.89 15.45 5.91
C VAL A 75 -43.23 14.76 6.06
N ILE A 76 -44.27 15.50 5.94
CA ILE A 76 -45.64 15.04 6.09
C ILE A 76 -46.31 15.07 4.73
N THR A 77 -46.87 13.99 4.29
CA THR A 77 -47.61 13.84 3.04
C THR A 77 -49.04 13.39 3.33
N VAL A 78 -50.02 13.98 2.70
CA VAL A 78 -51.40 13.54 2.76
C VAL A 78 -51.89 13.02 1.39
N PRO A 79 -52.95 12.20 1.35
CA PRO A 79 -53.51 11.73 0.06
C PRO A 79 -53.88 12.84 -0.87
N ASP A 80 -53.76 12.61 -2.18
CA ASP A 80 -54.11 13.58 -3.20
C ASP A 80 -55.60 14.02 -3.07
N GLY A 81 -55.83 15.31 -3.17
CA GLY A 81 -57.16 15.91 -2.93
C GLY A 81 -57.46 16.28 -1.47
N THR A 82 -56.54 15.99 -0.53
CA THR A 82 -56.64 16.42 0.88
C THR A 82 -55.78 17.67 1.08
N ASP A 83 -56.33 18.75 1.59
CA ASP A 83 -55.57 19.95 1.89
C ASP A 83 -54.88 19.82 3.24
N ILE A 84 -53.53 19.80 3.25
CA ILE A 84 -52.68 19.69 4.44
C ILE A 84 -52.85 20.93 5.35
N SER A 85 -53.28 22.05 4.81
CA SER A 85 -53.55 23.32 5.55
C SER A 85 -54.94 23.34 6.22
N SER A 86 -55.76 22.30 6.03
CA SER A 86 -57.07 22.19 6.70
C SER A 86 -56.93 22.19 8.21
N LYS A 87 -57.87 22.85 8.93
CA LYS A 87 -57.79 23.07 10.39
C LYS A 87 -57.41 21.79 11.19
N PRO A 88 -58.04 20.60 10.99
CA PRO A 88 -57.76 19.47 11.83
C PRO A 88 -56.33 18.93 11.60
N ILE A 89 -55.88 18.92 10.33
CA ILE A 89 -54.53 18.46 9.94
C ILE A 89 -53.47 19.43 10.45
N ARG A 90 -53.67 20.70 10.14
CA ARG A 90 -52.75 21.76 10.59
C ARG A 90 -52.60 21.78 12.11
N SER A 91 -53.70 21.68 12.86
CA SER A 91 -53.65 21.64 14.33
C SER A 91 -52.90 20.41 14.88
N ARG A 92 -52.90 19.29 14.20
CA ARG A 92 -52.12 18.13 14.58
C ARG A 92 -50.62 18.34 14.31
N ILE A 93 -50.30 18.91 13.12
CA ILE A 93 -48.94 19.22 12.75
C ILE A 93 -48.34 20.27 13.69
N GLU A 94 -49.06 21.37 14.00
CA GLU A 94 -48.59 22.41 14.95
C GLU A 94 -48.37 21.84 16.35
N ARG A 95 -49.20 20.91 16.82
CA ARG A 95 -48.92 20.16 18.09
C ARG A 95 -47.66 19.34 17.97
N GLY A 96 -47.44 18.67 16.86
CA GLY A 96 -46.19 17.93 16.61
C GLY A 96 -44.96 18.83 16.60
N VAL A 97 -45.09 20.07 16.10
CA VAL A 97 -43.99 21.06 16.20
C VAL A 97 -43.64 21.34 17.66
N GLU A 98 -44.66 21.52 18.54
CA GLU A 98 -44.43 21.75 19.98
C GLU A 98 -43.86 20.45 20.67
N GLU A 99 -44.42 19.28 20.34
CA GLU A 99 -43.88 17.99 20.83
C GLU A 99 -42.40 17.82 20.44
N LEU A 100 -41.98 18.20 19.22
CA LEU A 100 -40.59 18.20 18.78
C LEU A 100 -39.70 19.17 19.57
N LYS A 101 -40.22 20.39 19.88
CA LYS A 101 -39.46 21.38 20.66
C LYS A 101 -39.19 20.94 22.09
N ASP A 102 -40.09 20.11 22.68
CA ASP A 102 -39.95 19.60 24.04
C ASP A 102 -38.89 18.46 24.15
N LEU A 103 -38.38 17.94 23.04
CA LEU A 103 -37.33 16.92 23.02
C LEU A 103 -35.99 17.50 23.51
N LYS A 104 -35.27 16.71 24.33
CA LYS A 104 -34.04 17.14 25.01
C LYS A 104 -32.95 17.64 24.07
N ASP A 105 -32.82 16.98 22.90
CA ASP A 105 -31.72 17.24 21.94
C ASP A 105 -32.13 18.21 20.82
N VAL A 106 -33.34 18.78 20.88
CA VAL A 106 -33.89 19.75 19.92
C VAL A 106 -33.72 21.14 20.47
N THR A 107 -33.12 22.02 19.67
CA THR A 107 -32.94 23.44 20.01
C THR A 107 -34.00 24.34 19.39
N GLY A 108 -34.67 23.85 18.34
CA GLY A 108 -35.74 24.56 17.64
C GLY A 108 -36.49 23.64 16.68
N ALA A 109 -37.78 23.97 16.46
CA ALA A 109 -38.58 23.36 15.41
C ALA A 109 -39.40 24.42 14.73
N THR A 110 -39.28 24.54 13.41
CA THR A 110 -39.93 25.56 12.60
C THR A 110 -41.17 25.01 11.93
N SER A 111 -42.33 25.65 12.20
CA SER A 111 -43.60 25.31 11.59
C SER A 111 -43.61 25.59 10.09
N PRO A 112 -44.23 24.72 9.25
CA PRO A 112 -44.41 24.96 7.80
C PRO A 112 -45.15 26.26 7.46
N TRP A 113 -45.94 26.79 8.39
CA TRP A 113 -46.68 28.01 8.23
C TRP A 113 -46.03 29.23 8.93
N SER A 114 -44.77 29.17 9.27
CA SER A 114 -44.03 30.29 9.83
C SER A 114 -43.96 31.46 8.85
N LYS A 115 -44.11 32.68 9.36
CA LYS A 115 -44.06 33.92 8.54
C LYS A 115 -42.66 34.16 7.92
N TYR A 116 -41.65 33.53 8.43
CA TYR A 116 -40.26 33.77 8.01
C TYR A 116 -39.79 32.81 6.96
N VAL A 117 -40.51 31.70 6.69
CA VAL A 117 -40.11 30.65 5.76
C VAL A 117 -41.16 30.49 4.67
N THR A 118 -40.70 30.41 3.45
CA THR A 118 -41.54 30.20 2.25
C THR A 118 -41.21 28.84 1.63
N GLY A 119 -42.18 28.11 1.08
CA GLY A 119 -41.97 26.86 0.36
C GLY A 119 -41.96 25.62 1.23
N MET A 120 -42.23 25.73 2.54
CA MET A 120 -42.35 24.53 3.42
C MET A 120 -43.69 23.80 3.31
N VAL A 121 -44.65 24.35 2.59
CA VAL A 121 -45.85 23.66 2.09
C VAL A 121 -45.76 23.63 0.57
N ASN A 122 -45.96 22.46 -0.03
CA ASN A 122 -45.84 22.32 -1.48
C ASN A 122 -46.98 23.05 -2.25
N LYS A 123 -46.75 23.28 -3.54
CA LYS A 123 -47.71 24.01 -4.42
C LYS A 123 -49.09 23.38 -4.47
N ASP A 124 -49.19 22.07 -4.30
CA ASP A 124 -50.43 21.30 -4.37
C ASP A 124 -51.15 21.15 -3.00
N HIS A 125 -50.63 21.74 -1.95
CA HIS A 125 -51.12 21.64 -0.56
C HIS A 125 -51.30 20.20 -0.07
N THR A 126 -50.44 19.25 -0.54
CA THR A 126 -50.48 17.82 -0.18
C THR A 126 -49.28 17.39 0.66
N ALA A 127 -48.33 18.29 0.88
CA ALA A 127 -47.13 17.99 1.68
C ALA A 127 -46.63 19.24 2.47
N ALA A 128 -46.07 18.98 3.64
CA ALA A 128 -45.48 20.01 4.49
C ALA A 128 -44.19 19.48 5.14
N VAL A 129 -43.25 20.39 5.42
CA VAL A 129 -41.97 20.07 6.07
C VAL A 129 -41.85 20.80 7.37
N ILE A 130 -41.57 20.11 8.47
CA ILE A 130 -41.13 20.69 9.72
C ILE A 130 -39.60 20.61 9.74
N GLN A 131 -38.93 21.74 9.84
CA GLN A 131 -37.49 21.77 10.01
C GLN A 131 -37.13 21.75 11.48
N VAL A 132 -36.33 20.77 11.92
CA VAL A 132 -35.92 20.58 13.29
C VAL A 132 -34.43 20.89 13.42
N GLU A 133 -34.10 21.79 14.33
CA GLU A 133 -32.71 22.16 14.66
C GLU A 133 -32.27 21.39 15.90
N LEU A 134 -31.09 20.74 15.80
CA LEU A 134 -30.56 19.88 16.84
C LEU A 134 -29.36 20.54 17.52
N GLY A 135 -29.19 20.27 18.82
CA GLY A 135 -28.11 20.86 19.61
C GLY A 135 -26.71 20.31 19.30
N GLN A 136 -26.62 19.24 18.55
CA GLN A 136 -25.37 18.60 18.21
C GLN A 136 -24.78 19.12 16.90
N VAL A 137 -23.45 19.10 16.78
CA VAL A 137 -22.74 19.68 15.63
C VAL A 137 -22.45 18.61 14.56
N SER A 138 -22.46 17.31 14.92
CA SER A 138 -22.15 16.20 14.01
C SER A 138 -23.25 15.14 14.04
N ALA A 139 -23.59 14.61 12.86
CA ALA A 139 -24.54 13.52 12.73
C ALA A 139 -24.04 12.21 13.41
N VAL A 140 -22.75 12.00 13.46
CA VAL A 140 -22.14 10.79 14.05
C VAL A 140 -22.25 10.79 15.57
N THR A 141 -22.14 11.97 16.20
CA THR A 141 -22.24 12.13 17.67
C THR A 141 -23.67 12.29 18.17
N PHE A 142 -24.64 12.44 17.26
CA PHE A 142 -26.04 12.53 17.63
C PHE A 142 -26.51 11.18 18.21
N PRO A 143 -27.07 11.14 19.43
CA PRO A 143 -27.40 9.91 20.11
C PRO A 143 -28.52 9.14 19.42
N ASP A 144 -28.47 7.80 19.43
CA ASP A 144 -29.52 6.95 18.86
C ASP A 144 -30.85 7.19 19.57
N SER A 145 -30.84 7.43 20.90
CA SER A 145 -32.06 7.80 21.63
C SER A 145 -32.72 9.07 21.08
N GLY A 146 -31.95 10.07 20.65
CA GLY A 146 -32.50 11.29 20.04
C GLY A 146 -33.11 11.00 18.65
N ARG A 147 -32.52 10.06 17.87
CA ARG A 147 -33.12 9.57 16.61
C ARG A 147 -34.43 8.84 16.86
N ASP A 148 -34.45 7.96 17.86
CA ASP A 148 -35.64 7.20 18.24
C ASP A 148 -36.76 8.13 18.73
N ASP A 149 -36.45 9.15 19.52
CA ASP A 149 -37.40 10.15 19.99
C ASP A 149 -38.01 10.94 18.81
N LEU A 150 -37.20 11.38 17.84
CA LEU A 150 -37.67 12.05 16.63
C LEU A 150 -38.57 11.12 15.78
N GLN A 151 -38.24 9.86 15.66
CA GLN A 151 -39.04 8.86 14.95
C GLN A 151 -40.36 8.62 15.68
N GLN A 152 -40.36 8.50 17.01
CA GLN A 152 -41.55 8.30 17.83
C GLN A 152 -42.52 9.47 17.65
N VAL A 153 -42.08 10.73 17.77
CA VAL A 153 -42.95 11.89 17.55
C VAL A 153 -43.47 11.91 16.09
N SER A 154 -42.68 11.50 15.12
CA SER A 154 -43.12 11.40 13.72
C SER A 154 -44.24 10.35 13.56
N HIS A 155 -44.13 9.21 14.23
CA HIS A 155 -45.19 8.18 14.27
C HIS A 155 -46.47 8.69 14.95
N ASP A 156 -46.30 9.44 16.04
CA ASP A 156 -47.43 10.02 16.78
C ASP A 156 -48.14 11.07 15.93
N ILE A 157 -47.39 11.91 15.17
CA ILE A 157 -47.99 12.85 14.19
C ILE A 157 -48.81 12.06 13.17
N GLN A 158 -48.25 11.01 12.58
CA GLN A 158 -48.91 10.17 11.56
C GLN A 158 -50.19 9.54 12.09
N ALA A 159 -50.20 9.03 13.32
CA ALA A 159 -51.37 8.41 13.94
C ALA A 159 -52.55 9.37 14.06
N GLY A 160 -52.31 10.67 14.14
CA GLY A 160 -53.31 11.71 14.19
C GLY A 160 -53.78 12.30 12.85
N LEU A 161 -53.28 11.77 11.75
CA LEU A 161 -53.57 12.21 10.39
C LEU A 161 -54.57 11.28 9.66
N PRO A 162 -55.21 11.73 8.56
CA PRO A 162 -56.10 10.87 7.76
C PRO A 162 -55.38 9.59 7.25
N ALA A 163 -56.19 8.52 7.05
CA ALA A 163 -55.66 7.27 6.49
C ALA A 163 -55.01 7.51 5.10
N GLY A 164 -53.83 6.93 4.89
CA GLY A 164 -53.00 7.13 3.67
C GLY A 164 -52.07 8.32 3.74
N SER A 165 -51.98 9.01 4.91
CA SER A 165 -50.92 9.97 5.18
C SER A 165 -49.63 9.26 5.61
N HIS A 166 -48.47 9.79 5.19
CA HIS A 166 -47.18 9.29 5.59
C HIS A 166 -46.32 10.42 6.21
N VAL A 167 -45.63 10.08 7.26
CA VAL A 167 -44.68 11.00 7.92
C VAL A 167 -43.31 10.33 7.93
N HIS A 168 -42.35 10.96 7.30
CA HIS A 168 -40.96 10.51 7.26
C HIS A 168 -40.05 11.49 7.97
N VAL A 169 -39.12 11.00 8.77
CA VAL A 169 -38.08 11.80 9.40
C VAL A 169 -36.70 11.46 8.82
N GLY A 170 -35.95 12.47 8.44
CA GLY A 170 -34.64 12.30 7.83
C GLY A 170 -33.83 13.60 7.90
N GLY A 171 -32.92 13.77 6.99
CA GLY A 171 -31.94 14.85 6.97
C GLY A 171 -30.61 14.45 7.61
N GLN A 172 -29.75 15.42 7.83
CA GLN A 172 -28.35 15.19 8.21
C GLN A 172 -28.17 14.26 9.44
N ALA A 173 -29.06 14.35 10.44
CA ALA A 173 -28.98 13.52 11.64
C ALA A 173 -29.17 12.02 11.38
N PHE A 174 -29.76 11.64 10.24
CA PHE A 174 -30.07 10.26 9.85
C PHE A 174 -29.21 9.76 8.69
N GLU A 175 -28.30 10.56 8.17
CA GLU A 175 -27.40 10.21 7.06
C GLU A 175 -26.14 9.47 7.52
N ALA A 176 -25.79 9.53 8.82
CA ALA A 176 -24.61 8.90 9.36
C ALA A 176 -24.74 7.36 9.29
N MET A 177 -23.80 6.72 8.59
CA MET A 177 -23.65 5.27 8.60
C MET A 177 -22.40 4.90 9.39
N LEU A 178 -22.58 4.13 10.47
CA LEU A 178 -21.44 3.56 11.19
C LEU A 178 -20.90 2.35 10.40
N PRO A 179 -19.56 2.22 10.30
CA PRO A 179 -18.96 1.07 9.65
C PRO A 179 -19.33 -0.21 10.41
N SER A 180 -20.01 -1.14 9.75
CA SER A 180 -20.31 -2.47 10.28
C SER A 180 -19.83 -3.54 9.31
N LEU A 181 -19.26 -4.62 9.87
CA LEU A 181 -18.90 -5.79 9.07
C LEU A 181 -20.18 -6.59 8.75
N SER A 182 -20.38 -6.86 7.47
CA SER A 182 -21.51 -7.63 6.98
C SER A 182 -21.18 -9.12 6.85
N ILE A 183 -22.20 -9.94 6.68
CA ILE A 183 -22.04 -11.39 6.45
C ILE A 183 -21.32 -11.65 5.12
N THR A 184 -21.51 -10.80 4.12
CA THR A 184 -20.89 -10.96 2.79
C THR A 184 -19.37 -10.86 2.86
N GLU A 185 -18.83 -9.99 3.68
CA GLU A 185 -17.36 -9.87 3.90
C GLU A 185 -16.80 -11.15 4.53
N VAL A 186 -17.50 -11.75 5.48
CA VAL A 186 -17.12 -13.04 6.09
C VAL A 186 -17.15 -14.16 5.04
N ILE A 187 -18.13 -14.16 4.15
CA ILE A 187 -18.19 -15.12 3.03
C ILE A 187 -17.00 -14.89 2.09
N GLY A 188 -16.61 -13.63 1.81
CA GLY A 188 -15.44 -13.30 1.00
C GLY A 188 -14.14 -13.90 1.55
N VAL A 189 -13.93 -13.77 2.84
CA VAL A 189 -12.80 -14.43 3.55
C VAL A 189 -12.90 -15.96 3.45
N GLY A 190 -14.10 -16.53 3.54
CA GLY A 190 -14.34 -17.97 3.35
C GLY A 190 -13.97 -18.43 1.94
N VAL A 191 -14.34 -17.67 0.90
CA VAL A 191 -13.95 -17.97 -0.49
C VAL A 191 -12.44 -17.85 -0.67
N ALA A 192 -11.81 -16.84 -0.10
CA ALA A 192 -10.35 -16.70 -0.10
C ALA A 192 -9.68 -17.92 0.55
N LEU A 193 -10.22 -18.45 1.66
CA LEU A 193 -9.74 -19.68 2.31
C LEU A 193 -9.81 -20.88 1.38
N VAL A 194 -10.92 -21.05 0.65
CA VAL A 194 -11.10 -22.15 -0.31
C VAL A 194 -10.07 -22.04 -1.45
N VAL A 195 -9.88 -20.85 -2.03
CA VAL A 195 -8.90 -20.61 -3.09
C VAL A 195 -7.48 -20.88 -2.59
N LEU A 196 -7.14 -20.42 -1.39
CA LEU A 196 -5.87 -20.71 -0.73
C LEU A 196 -5.68 -22.21 -0.51
N ALA A 197 -6.71 -22.91 -0.03
CA ALA A 197 -6.64 -24.36 0.22
C ALA A 197 -6.41 -25.14 -1.07
N ILE A 198 -7.05 -24.76 -2.17
CA ILE A 198 -6.85 -25.36 -3.51
C ILE A 198 -5.43 -25.05 -4.01
N THR A 199 -4.97 -23.82 -3.90
CA THR A 199 -3.66 -23.38 -4.43
C THR A 199 -2.51 -23.98 -3.66
N LEU A 200 -2.58 -23.90 -2.32
CA LEU A 200 -1.58 -24.48 -1.43
C LEU A 200 -1.75 -26.00 -1.24
N GLY A 201 -2.92 -26.58 -1.58
CA GLY A 201 -3.20 -28.00 -1.39
C GLY A 201 -3.14 -28.44 0.09
N SER A 202 -3.50 -27.56 1.03
CA SER A 202 -3.53 -27.82 2.46
C SER A 202 -4.35 -26.75 3.18
N LEU A 203 -5.33 -27.17 3.97
CA LEU A 203 -6.16 -26.27 4.76
C LEU A 203 -5.32 -25.55 5.84
N VAL A 204 -4.46 -26.28 6.52
CA VAL A 204 -3.57 -25.70 7.56
C VAL A 204 -2.67 -24.61 7.00
N ALA A 205 -2.16 -24.78 5.77
CA ALA A 205 -1.37 -23.74 5.12
C ALA A 205 -2.25 -22.54 4.67
N ALA A 206 -3.51 -22.81 4.31
CA ALA A 206 -4.44 -21.77 3.86
C ALA A 206 -4.92 -20.85 4.99
N GLU A 207 -5.03 -21.39 6.20
CA GLU A 207 -5.45 -20.60 7.38
C GLU A 207 -4.41 -19.55 7.80
N MET A 208 -3.11 -19.81 7.58
CA MET A 208 -2.04 -18.92 8.04
C MET A 208 -2.11 -17.50 7.47
N PRO A 209 -2.22 -17.29 6.13
CA PRO A 209 -2.38 -15.97 5.54
C PRO A 209 -3.60 -15.23 6.09
N ILE A 210 -4.71 -15.93 6.31
CA ILE A 210 -5.94 -15.31 6.81
C ILE A 210 -5.77 -14.87 8.26
N ILE A 211 -5.21 -15.72 9.13
CA ILE A 211 -4.98 -15.37 10.54
C ILE A 211 -4.02 -14.18 10.65
N THR A 212 -2.95 -14.15 9.84
CA THR A 212 -2.02 -13.02 9.83
C THR A 212 -2.67 -11.73 9.34
N ALA A 213 -3.52 -11.80 8.31
CA ALA A 213 -4.23 -10.65 7.77
C ALA A 213 -5.27 -10.11 8.77
N VAL A 214 -6.10 -11.00 9.36
CA VAL A 214 -7.10 -10.60 10.38
C VAL A 214 -6.43 -9.97 11.61
N LEU A 215 -5.30 -10.52 12.07
CA LEU A 215 -4.51 -9.92 13.14
C LEU A 215 -4.04 -8.50 12.77
N GLY A 216 -3.50 -8.33 11.55
CA GLY A 216 -3.04 -7.04 11.04
C GLY A 216 -4.16 -6.01 10.98
N VAL A 217 -5.31 -6.42 10.46
CA VAL A 217 -6.51 -5.59 10.40
C VAL A 217 -6.98 -5.19 11.79
N GLY A 218 -7.05 -6.14 12.74
CA GLY A 218 -7.47 -5.87 14.12
C GLY A 218 -6.56 -4.86 14.82
N ILE A 219 -5.24 -4.97 14.63
CA ILE A 219 -4.26 -4.00 15.16
C ILE A 219 -4.42 -2.64 14.48
N THR A 220 -4.55 -2.60 13.15
CA THR A 220 -4.74 -1.35 12.40
C THR A 220 -6.01 -0.62 12.83
N TYR A 221 -7.12 -1.35 12.94
CA TYR A 221 -8.39 -0.81 13.39
C TYR A 221 -8.31 -0.25 14.81
N SER A 222 -7.65 -0.98 15.72
CA SER A 222 -7.47 -0.53 17.11
C SER A 222 -6.63 0.75 17.20
N ILE A 223 -5.52 0.84 16.42
CA ILE A 223 -4.69 2.05 16.35
C ILE A 223 -5.52 3.23 15.83
N MET A 224 -6.28 3.00 14.77
CA MET A 224 -7.10 4.03 14.15
C MET A 224 -8.17 4.53 15.12
N ALA A 225 -8.91 3.63 15.78
CA ALA A 225 -9.93 3.97 16.75
C ALA A 225 -9.38 4.75 17.96
N ILE A 226 -8.16 4.48 18.40
CA ILE A 226 -7.48 5.28 19.43
C ILE A 226 -7.16 6.68 18.88
N LEU A 227 -6.71 6.75 17.62
CA LEU A 227 -6.29 8.02 17.01
C LEU A 227 -7.47 8.93 16.63
N THR A 228 -8.72 8.42 16.53
CA THR A 228 -9.92 9.27 16.33
C THR A 228 -10.08 10.32 17.43
N ARG A 229 -9.51 10.09 18.62
CA ARG A 229 -9.52 11.07 19.70
C ARG A 229 -8.63 12.29 19.43
N PHE A 230 -7.62 12.15 18.56
CA PHE A 230 -6.59 13.17 18.31
C PHE A 230 -6.68 13.78 16.91
N THR A 231 -7.39 13.15 16.01
CA THR A 231 -7.55 13.61 14.63
C THR A 231 -8.92 13.22 14.10
N THR A 232 -9.46 14.03 13.19
CA THR A 232 -10.72 13.74 12.50
C THR A 232 -10.51 12.60 11.49
N VAL A 233 -11.28 11.52 11.63
CA VAL A 233 -11.24 10.34 10.76
C VAL A 233 -12.60 10.13 10.15
N ASN A 234 -12.65 10.08 8.81
CA ASN A 234 -13.90 9.82 8.09
C ASN A 234 -14.33 8.35 8.23
N SER A 235 -15.64 8.08 8.29
CA SER A 235 -16.23 6.73 8.46
C SER A 235 -15.87 5.74 7.35
N VAL A 236 -15.52 6.20 6.15
CA VAL A 236 -15.03 5.37 5.04
C VAL A 236 -13.62 4.81 5.30
N THR A 237 -12.80 5.53 6.08
CA THR A 237 -11.39 5.17 6.33
C THR A 237 -11.22 3.79 6.96
N PRO A 238 -11.97 3.40 8.03
CA PRO A 238 -11.87 2.08 8.63
C PRO A 238 -12.15 0.94 7.64
N MET A 239 -13.21 1.07 6.87
CA MET A 239 -13.61 0.02 5.90
C MET A 239 -12.56 -0.14 4.80
N LEU A 240 -12.02 0.97 4.30
CA LEU A 240 -10.92 0.95 3.33
C LEU A 240 -9.67 0.28 3.90
N ALA A 241 -9.31 0.59 5.15
CA ALA A 241 -8.16 -0.01 5.82
C ALA A 241 -8.36 -1.52 6.06
N VAL A 242 -9.57 -1.96 6.43
CA VAL A 242 -9.93 -3.38 6.57
C VAL A 242 -9.82 -4.09 5.23
N MET A 243 -10.46 -3.55 4.19
CA MET A 243 -10.49 -4.11 2.85
C MET A 243 -9.07 -4.26 2.27
N LEU A 244 -8.26 -3.21 2.36
CA LEU A 244 -6.89 -3.22 1.87
C LEU A 244 -5.98 -4.10 2.73
N GLY A 245 -6.11 -4.03 4.06
CA GLY A 245 -5.34 -4.83 4.99
C GLY A 245 -5.56 -6.33 4.82
N LEU A 246 -6.81 -6.77 4.59
CA LEU A 246 -7.13 -8.16 4.27
C LEU A 246 -6.52 -8.58 2.93
N ALA A 247 -6.76 -7.81 1.87
CA ALA A 247 -6.29 -8.14 0.53
C ALA A 247 -4.76 -8.25 0.48
N VAL A 248 -4.04 -7.22 0.95
CA VAL A 248 -2.57 -7.15 0.93
C VAL A 248 -1.95 -8.13 1.92
N GLY A 249 -2.54 -8.27 3.13
CA GLY A 249 -2.03 -9.17 4.17
C GLY A 249 -2.08 -10.64 3.76
N ILE A 250 -3.17 -11.07 3.11
CA ILE A 250 -3.31 -12.44 2.59
C ILE A 250 -2.29 -12.67 1.47
N ASP A 251 -2.15 -11.71 0.57
CA ASP A 251 -1.28 -11.84 -0.60
C ASP A 251 0.20 -11.93 -0.22
N TYR A 252 0.70 -11.05 0.62
CA TYR A 252 2.10 -11.09 1.07
C TYR A 252 2.44 -12.37 1.82
N ALA A 253 1.52 -12.84 2.66
CA ALA A 253 1.69 -14.11 3.34
C ALA A 253 1.68 -15.30 2.35
N LEU A 254 0.84 -15.26 1.31
CA LEU A 254 0.80 -16.28 0.26
C LEU A 254 2.14 -16.38 -0.49
N PHE A 255 2.76 -15.24 -0.86
CA PHE A 255 4.04 -15.25 -1.57
C PHE A 255 5.14 -15.94 -0.77
N ILE A 256 5.29 -15.59 0.51
CA ILE A 256 6.32 -16.19 1.38
C ILE A 256 6.01 -17.67 1.63
N LEU A 257 4.74 -18.00 1.91
CA LEU A 257 4.35 -19.38 2.23
C LEU A 257 4.44 -20.32 1.02
N SER A 258 4.10 -19.84 -0.19
CA SER A 258 4.22 -20.63 -1.41
C SER A 258 5.69 -21.01 -1.67
N ARG A 259 6.61 -20.04 -1.51
CA ARG A 259 8.06 -20.28 -1.66
C ARG A 259 8.58 -21.30 -0.64
N HIS A 260 8.20 -21.17 0.61
CA HIS A 260 8.52 -22.13 1.66
C HIS A 260 8.06 -23.53 1.30
N ARG A 261 6.83 -23.68 0.81
CA ARG A 261 6.31 -25.01 0.43
C ARG A 261 6.96 -25.61 -0.79
N ASP A 262 7.36 -24.80 -1.77
CA ASP A 262 8.11 -25.30 -2.93
C ASP A 262 9.48 -25.82 -2.49
N GLN A 263 10.21 -25.10 -1.65
CA GLN A 263 11.48 -25.55 -1.07
C GLN A 263 11.31 -26.82 -0.22
N LEU A 264 10.22 -26.96 0.53
CA LEU A 264 9.92 -28.21 1.26
C LEU A 264 9.67 -29.39 0.31
N ARG A 265 9.16 -29.17 -0.91
CA ARG A 265 9.06 -30.22 -1.95
C ARG A 265 10.44 -30.65 -2.45
N ASP A 266 11.34 -29.69 -2.60
CA ASP A 266 12.72 -29.90 -3.07
C ASP A 266 13.59 -30.56 -2.00
N GLY A 267 13.08 -30.74 -0.77
CA GLY A 267 13.73 -31.54 0.28
C GLY A 267 14.47 -30.72 1.34
N PHE A 268 14.41 -29.38 1.27
CA PHE A 268 15.05 -28.50 2.27
C PHE A 268 14.56 -28.77 3.69
N GLU A 269 15.41 -28.48 4.66
CA GLU A 269 15.06 -28.47 6.08
C GLU A 269 14.02 -27.37 6.36
N VAL A 270 13.09 -27.64 7.31
CA VAL A 270 11.96 -26.73 7.54
C VAL A 270 12.41 -25.34 7.99
N GLN A 271 13.40 -25.26 8.91
CA GLN A 271 13.90 -23.98 9.42
C GLN A 271 14.61 -23.19 8.31
N GLU A 272 15.48 -23.85 7.57
CA GLU A 272 16.22 -23.22 6.49
C GLU A 272 15.30 -22.76 5.37
N SER A 273 14.33 -23.58 4.98
CA SER A 273 13.31 -23.20 4.02
C SER A 273 12.49 -21.97 4.45
N ALA A 274 12.14 -21.86 5.74
CA ALA A 274 11.42 -20.69 6.25
C ALA A 274 12.30 -19.44 6.20
N ALA A 275 13.55 -19.52 6.62
CA ALA A 275 14.50 -18.42 6.57
C ALA A 275 14.76 -17.93 5.14
N ARG A 276 14.94 -18.85 4.19
CA ARG A 276 15.13 -18.55 2.76
C ARG A 276 13.88 -17.94 2.12
N ALA A 277 12.70 -18.44 2.44
CA ALA A 277 11.45 -17.88 1.92
C ALA A 277 11.26 -16.43 2.36
N VAL A 278 11.60 -16.11 3.63
CA VAL A 278 11.59 -14.72 4.13
C VAL A 278 12.70 -13.90 3.47
N ALA A 279 13.86 -14.44 3.21
CA ALA A 279 14.97 -13.74 2.57
C ALA A 279 14.71 -13.39 1.10
N THR A 280 14.09 -14.30 0.34
CA THR A 280 13.82 -14.14 -1.10
C THR A 280 12.48 -13.46 -1.35
N SER A 281 11.35 -14.16 -1.11
CA SER A 281 10.02 -13.59 -1.30
C SER A 281 9.72 -12.44 -0.34
N GLY A 282 10.29 -12.46 0.89
CA GLY A 282 10.15 -11.34 1.84
C GLY A 282 10.85 -10.07 1.37
N SER A 283 11.98 -10.14 0.66
CA SER A 283 12.61 -8.96 0.04
C SER A 283 11.68 -8.31 -0.99
N ALA A 284 11.03 -9.10 -1.83
CA ALA A 284 10.04 -8.62 -2.78
C ALA A 284 8.84 -7.99 -2.04
N VAL A 285 8.35 -8.61 -0.95
CA VAL A 285 7.25 -8.07 -0.12
C VAL A 285 7.62 -6.75 0.54
N VAL A 286 8.85 -6.58 1.05
CA VAL A 286 9.32 -5.29 1.60
C VAL A 286 9.32 -4.21 0.53
N PHE A 287 9.84 -4.54 -0.65
CA PHE A 287 9.85 -3.59 -1.77
C PHE A 287 8.42 -3.22 -2.18
N ALA A 288 7.59 -4.21 -2.42
CA ALA A 288 6.19 -4.10 -2.76
C ALA A 288 5.42 -3.26 -1.73
N GLY A 289 5.51 -3.60 -0.45
CA GLY A 289 4.88 -2.83 0.61
C GLY A 289 5.36 -1.38 0.68
N THR A 290 6.65 -1.13 0.44
CA THR A 290 7.20 0.23 0.40
C THR A 290 6.62 1.05 -0.75
N THR A 291 6.41 0.46 -1.92
CA THR A 291 5.78 1.14 -3.06
C THR A 291 4.34 1.52 -2.77
N VAL A 292 3.57 0.60 -2.17
CA VAL A 292 2.19 0.87 -1.71
C VAL A 292 2.15 1.98 -0.66
N LEU A 293 3.06 1.93 0.33
CA LEU A 293 3.18 2.96 1.36
C LEU A 293 3.40 4.35 0.77
N ILE A 294 4.35 4.48 -0.16
CA ILE A 294 4.67 5.76 -0.80
C ILE A 294 3.45 6.27 -1.61
N ALA A 295 2.77 5.38 -2.33
CA ALA A 295 1.59 5.75 -3.11
C ALA A 295 0.43 6.23 -2.22
N LEU A 296 0.17 5.54 -1.11
CA LEU A 296 -0.88 5.90 -0.15
C LEU A 296 -0.57 7.21 0.59
N ILE A 297 0.68 7.41 1.02
CA ILE A 297 1.12 8.69 1.61
C ILE A 297 1.05 9.80 0.54
N GLY A 298 1.27 9.47 -0.72
CA GLY A 298 1.13 10.38 -1.86
C GLY A 298 -0.27 11.00 -2.00
N LEU A 299 -1.31 10.41 -1.41
CA LEU A 299 -2.65 11.02 -1.34
C LEU A 299 -2.63 12.42 -0.71
N ALA A 300 -1.63 12.72 0.12
CA ALA A 300 -1.40 14.05 0.68
C ALA A 300 -1.14 15.14 -0.40
N ILE A 301 -0.71 14.76 -1.62
CA ILE A 301 -0.49 15.70 -2.74
C ILE A 301 -1.79 16.41 -3.14
N ALA A 302 -2.94 15.77 -2.92
CA ALA A 302 -4.24 16.38 -3.18
C ALA A 302 -4.50 17.60 -2.27
N ASN A 303 -3.74 17.76 -1.19
CA ASN A 303 -3.88 18.81 -0.18
C ASN A 303 -5.32 18.93 0.37
N ILE A 304 -5.88 17.76 0.67
CA ILE A 304 -7.23 17.59 1.24
C ILE A 304 -7.06 16.80 2.54
N PRO A 305 -7.42 17.38 3.71
CA PRO A 305 -7.12 16.80 5.01
C PRO A 305 -7.62 15.36 5.19
N PHE A 306 -8.91 15.10 4.90
CA PHE A 306 -9.47 13.75 5.09
C PHE A 306 -8.80 12.69 4.19
N LEU A 307 -8.40 13.07 2.96
CA LEU A 307 -7.68 12.17 2.04
C LEU A 307 -6.28 11.84 2.55
N THR A 308 -5.61 12.84 3.11
CA THR A 308 -4.29 12.66 3.74
C THR A 308 -4.37 11.69 4.91
N VAL A 309 -5.35 11.89 5.80
CA VAL A 309 -5.60 11.02 6.96
C VAL A 309 -5.91 9.59 6.49
N MET A 310 -6.81 9.44 5.52
CA MET A 310 -7.17 8.14 4.93
C MET A 310 -5.94 7.43 4.34
N GLY A 311 -5.11 8.16 3.58
CA GLY A 311 -3.88 7.62 3.00
C GLY A 311 -2.88 7.16 4.05
N VAL A 312 -2.67 7.94 5.10
CA VAL A 312 -1.78 7.60 6.22
C VAL A 312 -2.25 6.35 6.96
N PHE A 313 -3.55 6.24 7.28
CA PHE A 313 -4.07 5.05 7.96
C PHE A 313 -4.02 3.80 7.08
N ALA A 314 -4.34 3.92 5.80
CA ALA A 314 -4.15 2.82 4.85
C ALA A 314 -2.68 2.40 4.75
N ALA A 315 -1.74 3.35 4.74
CA ALA A 315 -0.31 3.10 4.76
C ALA A 315 0.14 2.37 6.04
N ILE A 316 -0.35 2.77 7.22
CA ILE A 316 -0.09 2.07 8.49
C ILE A 316 -0.58 0.61 8.41
N GLY A 317 -1.78 0.38 7.85
CA GLY A 317 -2.31 -0.97 7.65
C GLY A 317 -1.42 -1.85 6.78
N VAL A 318 -0.94 -1.31 5.66
CA VAL A 318 0.00 -2.01 4.77
C VAL A 318 1.35 -2.25 5.44
N ALA A 319 1.89 -1.27 6.16
CA ALA A 319 3.15 -1.44 6.91
C ALA A 319 3.05 -2.56 7.93
N LEU A 320 1.95 -2.62 8.68
CA LEU A 320 1.68 -3.70 9.63
C LEU A 320 1.54 -5.05 8.93
N ALA A 321 0.84 -5.12 7.80
CA ALA A 321 0.72 -6.35 7.00
C ALA A 321 2.10 -6.88 6.58
N VAL A 322 3.00 -6.01 6.11
CA VAL A 322 4.40 -6.37 5.77
C VAL A 322 5.14 -6.92 6.99
N VAL A 323 5.12 -6.20 8.11
CA VAL A 323 5.86 -6.60 9.31
C VAL A 323 5.33 -7.92 9.88
N ILE A 324 4.00 -8.12 9.86
CA ILE A 324 3.35 -9.36 10.29
C ILE A 324 3.73 -10.52 9.34
N ALA A 325 3.71 -10.32 8.04
CA ALA A 325 4.12 -11.33 7.06
C ALA A 325 5.59 -11.75 7.23
N LEU A 326 6.47 -10.82 7.62
CA LEU A 326 7.89 -11.10 7.83
C LEU A 326 8.22 -11.70 9.21
N THR A 327 7.34 -11.59 10.20
CA THR A 327 7.62 -12.01 11.58
C THR A 327 6.67 -13.10 12.08
N MET A 328 5.36 -12.86 12.00
CA MET A 328 4.33 -13.79 12.50
C MET A 328 4.23 -15.05 11.62
N LEU A 329 4.31 -14.87 10.29
CA LEU A 329 4.20 -16.01 9.37
C LEU A 329 5.34 -17.03 9.55
N PRO A 330 6.65 -16.65 9.59
CA PRO A 330 7.71 -17.61 9.89
C PRO A 330 7.60 -18.20 11.30
N ALA A 331 7.02 -17.50 12.28
CA ALA A 331 6.70 -18.08 13.58
C ALA A 331 5.63 -19.17 13.46
N PHE A 332 4.57 -18.95 12.68
CA PHE A 332 3.59 -19.99 12.38
C PHE A 332 4.20 -21.19 11.64
N MET A 333 5.12 -20.95 10.68
CA MET A 333 5.87 -22.03 10.04
C MET A 333 6.64 -22.85 11.06
N GLY A 334 7.23 -22.20 12.08
CA GLY A 334 7.92 -22.86 13.19
C GLY A 334 6.99 -23.71 14.07
N LEU A 335 5.77 -23.23 14.35
CA LEU A 335 4.78 -24.00 15.15
C LEU A 335 4.24 -25.22 14.38
N MET A 336 4.06 -25.09 13.06
CA MET A 336 3.48 -26.14 12.23
C MET A 336 4.53 -27.14 11.70
N GLY A 337 5.77 -26.71 11.51
CA GLY A 337 6.89 -27.54 11.14
C GLY A 337 6.62 -28.46 9.94
N GLU A 338 6.90 -29.75 10.09
CA GLU A 338 6.73 -30.78 9.04
C GLU A 338 5.27 -30.96 8.54
N ARG A 339 4.26 -30.39 9.24
CA ARG A 339 2.86 -30.47 8.78
C ARG A 339 2.62 -29.68 7.50
N LEU A 340 3.47 -28.70 7.20
CA LEU A 340 3.38 -27.89 5.97
C LEU A 340 3.94 -28.61 4.74
N ARG A 341 4.68 -29.70 4.90
CA ARG A 341 5.25 -30.49 3.79
C ARG A 341 4.13 -31.11 2.95
N PRO A 342 4.14 -30.94 1.62
CA PRO A 342 3.12 -31.47 0.73
C PRO A 342 2.99 -33.00 0.81
N TRP A 343 1.78 -33.55 0.75
CA TRP A 343 1.47 -34.97 0.94
C TRP A 343 2.28 -35.92 0.04
N LYS A 344 2.53 -35.55 -1.22
CA LYS A 344 3.30 -36.36 -2.16
C LYS A 344 4.77 -36.55 -1.74
N SER A 345 5.35 -35.59 -1.04
CA SER A 345 6.73 -35.66 -0.51
C SER A 345 6.84 -36.50 0.77
N ARG A 346 5.74 -36.67 1.53
CA ARG A 346 5.73 -37.51 2.75
C ARG A 346 5.84 -39.00 2.44
N ARG A 347 5.36 -39.45 1.26
CA ARG A 347 5.43 -40.88 0.86
C ARG A 347 6.81 -41.30 0.38
N GLY A 348 7.72 -40.38 0.04
CA GLY A 348 9.08 -40.70 -0.45
C GLY A 348 10.12 -40.94 0.64
N ARG A 349 9.84 -40.62 1.91
CA ARG A 349 10.84 -40.73 3.00
C ARG A 349 11.01 -42.14 3.61
N GLY A 350 10.37 -43.15 3.01
CA GLY A 350 10.50 -44.56 3.37
C GLY A 350 11.67 -45.30 2.74
N SER A 351 12.37 -44.70 1.78
CA SER A 351 13.58 -45.27 1.19
C SER A 351 14.79 -44.78 1.96
N LYS A 352 15.36 -45.62 2.81
CA LYS A 352 16.68 -45.39 3.41
C LYS A 352 17.69 -45.12 2.28
N PRO A 353 18.63 -44.16 2.49
CA PRO A 353 19.77 -44.06 1.58
C PRO A 353 20.54 -45.40 1.66
N THR A 354 20.58 -46.10 0.56
CA THR A 354 21.46 -47.27 0.41
C THR A 354 22.88 -46.72 0.44
N ALA A 355 23.60 -47.02 1.56
CA ALA A 355 24.99 -46.75 1.68
C ALA A 355 25.70 -47.43 0.50
N MET A 356 26.46 -46.66 -0.28
CA MET A 356 27.41 -47.22 -1.24
C MET A 356 28.40 -48.07 -0.46
N ALA A 357 28.28 -49.39 -0.57
CA ALA A 357 29.25 -50.34 -0.07
C ALA A 357 30.51 -50.25 -0.95
N THR A 358 31.58 -49.79 -0.33
CA THR A 358 32.94 -50.07 -0.77
C THR A 358 33.14 -51.58 -0.79
N GLY A 359 33.36 -52.17 -1.95
CA GLY A 359 33.73 -53.53 -2.13
C GLY A 359 34.73 -53.66 -3.29
N ALA A 360 35.97 -53.95 -2.92
CA ALA A 360 37.11 -54.14 -3.83
C ALA A 360 37.08 -55.48 -4.51
N ASN A 361 37.90 -55.60 -5.61
CA ASN A 361 38.50 -56.74 -6.27
C ASN A 361 37.59 -57.53 -7.24
N SER A 362 38.01 -57.86 -8.41
CA SER A 362 39.30 -58.29 -9.00
C SER A 362 39.10 -58.58 -10.50
N ASP A 363 40.15 -58.28 -11.25
CA ASP A 363 40.68 -58.99 -12.40
C ASP A 363 39.75 -59.59 -13.51
N ASP A 364 39.91 -59.22 -14.76
CA ASP A 364 40.68 -59.78 -15.80
C ASP A 364 40.38 -59.24 -17.22
N ASN A 365 41.43 -58.78 -17.80
CA ASN A 365 41.96 -59.01 -19.15
C ASN A 365 41.09 -58.83 -20.43
N ALA A 366 41.67 -58.10 -21.29
CA ALA A 366 41.93 -58.27 -22.72
C ALA A 366 41.33 -57.26 -23.74
N THR A 367 42.30 -56.55 -24.29
CA THR A 367 42.57 -56.22 -25.71
C THR A 367 41.66 -55.25 -26.46
N ALA A 368 42.34 -54.16 -26.78
CA ALA A 368 42.59 -53.54 -28.07
C ALA A 368 41.44 -53.05 -28.96
N GLY A 369 41.56 -51.74 -29.26
CA GLY A 369 41.19 -51.23 -30.59
C GLY A 369 40.46 -49.95 -30.66
N GLY A 370 41.17 -48.87 -30.92
CA GLY A 370 40.82 -47.91 -32.00
C GLY A 370 39.85 -46.81 -31.72
N ASP A 371 40.41 -45.63 -31.62
CA ASP A 371 40.00 -44.30 -32.23
C ASP A 371 38.61 -43.71 -32.13
N ALA A 372 38.66 -42.50 -31.67
CA ALA A 372 37.93 -41.28 -31.98
C ALA A 372 37.02 -40.73 -30.88
N PRO A 373 37.11 -39.41 -30.59
CA PRO A 373 36.37 -38.80 -29.49
C PRO A 373 34.93 -38.55 -29.89
N SER A 374 34.02 -39.34 -29.31
CA SER A 374 32.60 -39.06 -29.38
C SER A 374 32.23 -38.01 -28.36
N THR A 375 31.87 -36.85 -28.81
CA THR A 375 31.13 -35.81 -28.14
C THR A 375 29.96 -36.47 -27.36
N SER A 376 30.08 -36.50 -26.07
CA SER A 376 28.96 -36.84 -25.16
C SER A 376 27.93 -35.71 -25.18
N THR A 377 26.99 -35.79 -26.09
CA THR A 377 25.74 -35.09 -26.03
C THR A 377 24.99 -35.64 -24.83
N THR A 378 25.07 -34.94 -23.72
CA THR A 378 24.23 -35.16 -22.54
C THR A 378 22.77 -35.11 -23.00
N ALA A 379 22.10 -36.24 -22.92
CA ALA A 379 20.68 -36.36 -23.21
C ALA A 379 19.92 -35.46 -22.27
N VAL A 380 19.53 -34.28 -22.76
CA VAL A 380 18.55 -33.41 -22.11
C VAL A 380 17.24 -34.19 -22.04
N GLY A 381 16.87 -34.47 -20.81
CA GLY A 381 15.75 -35.33 -20.47
C GLY A 381 14.44 -34.79 -21.09
N LYS A 382 13.68 -35.73 -21.64
CA LYS A 382 12.32 -35.58 -22.18
C LYS A 382 11.28 -35.10 -21.15
N GLY A 383 11.65 -34.23 -20.17
CA GLY A 383 10.79 -33.71 -19.10
C GLY A 383 10.08 -32.37 -19.40
N GLU A 384 10.53 -31.63 -20.43
CA GLU A 384 10.11 -30.23 -20.65
C GLU A 384 8.84 -30.03 -21.51
N ARG A 385 8.04 -31.04 -21.79
CA ARG A 385 6.85 -30.88 -22.67
C ARG A 385 5.55 -30.55 -21.98
N SER A 386 5.50 -30.27 -20.67
CA SER A 386 4.23 -30.05 -19.98
C SER A 386 4.29 -28.85 -19.03
N GLY A 387 4.34 -27.66 -19.55
CA GLY A 387 4.04 -26.41 -18.82
C GLY A 387 2.55 -26.24 -18.48
N GLY A 388 1.73 -27.30 -18.65
CA GLY A 388 0.30 -27.23 -18.39
C GLY A 388 -0.39 -26.07 -19.14
N ILE A 389 -1.46 -25.55 -18.54
CA ILE A 389 -2.28 -24.45 -19.09
C ILE A 389 -1.47 -23.16 -19.23
N PHE A 390 -0.58 -22.87 -18.29
CA PHE A 390 0.26 -21.66 -18.33
C PHE A 390 1.31 -21.69 -19.45
N GLY A 391 1.91 -22.85 -19.71
CA GLY A 391 2.81 -23.04 -20.83
C GLY A 391 2.15 -22.94 -22.19
N TRP A 392 0.93 -23.46 -22.31
CA TRP A 392 0.11 -23.30 -23.50
C TRP A 392 -0.24 -21.83 -23.74
N TRP A 393 -0.70 -21.15 -22.68
CA TRP A 393 -1.12 -19.74 -22.73
C TRP A 393 0.02 -18.82 -23.17
N VAL A 394 1.16 -18.86 -22.46
CA VAL A 394 2.29 -17.98 -22.78
C VAL A 394 2.85 -18.21 -24.20
N ARG A 395 2.91 -19.48 -24.67
CA ARG A 395 3.33 -19.77 -26.03
C ARG A 395 2.36 -19.25 -27.07
N THR A 396 1.05 -19.28 -26.80
CA THR A 396 0.02 -18.73 -27.68
C THR A 396 0.18 -17.21 -27.78
N VAL A 397 0.29 -16.53 -26.63
CA VAL A 397 0.41 -15.08 -26.51
C VAL A 397 1.70 -14.55 -27.18
N THR A 398 2.83 -15.26 -26.98
CA THR A 398 4.13 -14.87 -27.55
C THR A 398 4.31 -15.29 -29.02
N ARG A 399 3.43 -16.14 -29.57
CA ARG A 399 3.49 -16.54 -30.97
C ARG A 399 3.03 -15.44 -31.92
N VAL A 400 2.03 -14.65 -31.53
CA VAL A 400 1.45 -13.55 -32.31
C VAL A 400 1.38 -12.27 -31.46
N PRO A 401 2.52 -11.72 -31.01
CA PRO A 401 2.55 -10.69 -29.98
C PRO A 401 1.82 -9.41 -30.37
N LEU A 402 1.94 -8.96 -31.62
CA LEU A 402 1.29 -7.73 -32.10
C LEU A 402 -0.25 -7.84 -32.05
N VAL A 403 -0.80 -8.97 -32.45
CA VAL A 403 -2.26 -9.21 -32.38
C VAL A 403 -2.74 -9.24 -30.93
N THR A 404 -1.98 -9.90 -30.06
CA THR A 404 -2.27 -9.95 -28.63
C THR A 404 -2.28 -8.56 -28.01
N ILE A 405 -1.25 -7.75 -28.29
CA ILE A 405 -1.15 -6.36 -27.81
C ILE A 405 -2.35 -5.56 -28.29
N LEU A 406 -2.67 -5.65 -29.59
CA LEU A 406 -3.78 -4.90 -30.19
C LEU A 406 -5.13 -5.27 -29.53
N VAL A 407 -5.41 -6.57 -29.36
CA VAL A 407 -6.66 -7.04 -28.74
C VAL A 407 -6.81 -6.55 -27.30
N VAL A 408 -5.75 -6.64 -26.51
CA VAL A 408 -5.79 -6.19 -25.11
C VAL A 408 -5.93 -4.66 -25.02
N VAL A 409 -5.16 -3.91 -25.82
CA VAL A 409 -5.22 -2.43 -25.80
C VAL A 409 -6.57 -1.93 -26.30
N VAL A 410 -7.10 -2.52 -27.38
CA VAL A 410 -8.43 -2.15 -27.89
C VAL A 410 -9.53 -2.55 -26.90
N GLY A 411 -9.45 -3.75 -26.32
CA GLY A 411 -10.43 -4.23 -25.33
C GLY A 411 -10.48 -3.36 -24.06
N LEU A 412 -9.34 -3.10 -23.45
CA LEU A 412 -9.25 -2.21 -22.28
C LEU A 412 -9.56 -0.76 -22.64
N GLY A 413 -9.12 -0.30 -23.83
CA GLY A 413 -9.45 1.03 -24.34
C GLY A 413 -10.97 1.21 -24.53
N ALA A 414 -11.66 0.22 -25.07
CA ALA A 414 -13.11 0.26 -25.24
C ALA A 414 -13.83 0.33 -23.87
N LEU A 415 -13.35 -0.42 -22.88
CA LEU A 415 -13.88 -0.36 -21.51
C LEU A 415 -13.58 0.99 -20.84
N ALA A 416 -12.52 1.68 -21.23
CA ALA A 416 -12.14 2.99 -20.71
C ALA A 416 -12.96 4.15 -21.32
N VAL A 417 -13.53 4.00 -22.52
CA VAL A 417 -14.27 5.08 -23.22
C VAL A 417 -15.37 5.74 -22.36
N PRO A 418 -16.19 4.98 -21.59
CA PRO A 418 -17.24 5.58 -20.76
C PRO A 418 -16.74 6.55 -19.70
N MET A 419 -15.48 6.47 -19.33
CA MET A 419 -14.89 7.39 -18.33
C MET A 419 -14.97 8.86 -18.74
N LYS A 420 -15.14 9.19 -20.03
CA LYS A 420 -15.29 10.56 -20.51
C LYS A 420 -16.50 11.28 -19.89
N ASP A 421 -17.54 10.51 -19.56
CA ASP A 421 -18.78 11.02 -19.02
C ASP A 421 -18.85 10.79 -17.50
N LEU A 422 -17.72 10.75 -16.82
CA LEU A 422 -17.62 10.47 -15.39
C LEU A 422 -18.23 11.62 -14.58
N HIS A 423 -19.38 11.37 -13.94
CA HIS A 423 -20.01 12.31 -13.03
C HIS A 423 -19.57 12.02 -11.60
N LEU A 424 -18.90 13.01 -11.00
CA LEU A 424 -18.37 12.92 -9.65
C LEU A 424 -19.25 13.72 -8.69
N GLY A 425 -19.56 13.15 -7.53
CA GLY A 425 -20.34 13.81 -6.48
C GLY A 425 -19.84 13.42 -5.09
N LEU A 426 -20.41 14.02 -4.06
CA LEU A 426 -20.27 13.54 -2.68
C LEU A 426 -21.58 12.87 -2.24
N PRO A 427 -21.51 11.90 -1.31
CA PRO A 427 -22.68 11.13 -0.89
C PRO A 427 -23.86 12.00 -0.47
N THR A 428 -25.06 11.56 -0.82
CA THR A 428 -26.33 12.16 -0.43
C THR A 428 -27.25 11.07 0.14
N ALA A 429 -28.33 11.47 0.81
CA ALA A 429 -29.35 10.53 1.27
C ALA A 429 -30.00 9.72 0.15
N ALA A 430 -29.93 10.20 -1.11
CA ALA A 430 -30.39 9.47 -2.30
C ALA A 430 -29.71 8.11 -2.51
N GLU A 431 -28.54 7.90 -1.94
CA GLU A 431 -27.71 6.72 -2.11
C GLU A 431 -27.92 5.66 -1.01
N LEU A 432 -28.69 6.02 0.03
CA LEU A 432 -28.98 5.11 1.14
C LEU A 432 -29.96 3.99 0.70
N PRO A 433 -30.02 2.85 1.39
CA PRO A 433 -31.00 1.79 1.10
C PRO A 433 -32.44 2.33 1.17
N ALA A 434 -33.34 1.75 0.37
CA ALA A 434 -34.73 2.24 0.24
C ALA A 434 -35.56 2.14 1.54
N ASP A 435 -35.18 1.26 2.47
CA ASP A 435 -35.76 1.11 3.79
C ASP A 435 -35.25 2.13 4.83
N ASN A 436 -34.19 2.88 4.50
CA ASN A 436 -33.65 3.92 5.38
C ASN A 436 -34.57 5.13 5.42
N THR A 437 -34.84 5.66 6.62
CA THR A 437 -35.74 6.81 6.83
C THR A 437 -35.25 8.10 6.17
N ALA A 438 -33.93 8.36 6.18
CA ALA A 438 -33.36 9.51 5.48
C ALA A 438 -33.58 9.42 3.97
N ARG A 439 -33.47 8.22 3.38
CA ARG A 439 -33.77 7.99 1.97
C ARG A 439 -35.25 8.22 1.67
N GLN A 440 -36.15 7.68 2.49
CA GLN A 440 -37.60 7.89 2.32
C GLN A 440 -37.98 9.37 2.41
N THR A 441 -37.36 10.08 3.33
CA THR A 441 -37.52 11.54 3.47
C THR A 441 -37.02 12.28 2.23
N TYR A 442 -35.82 11.90 1.75
CA TYR A 442 -35.24 12.49 0.54
C TYR A 442 -36.16 12.29 -0.68
N ASP A 443 -36.65 11.07 -0.89
CA ASP A 443 -37.53 10.74 -1.99
C ASP A 443 -38.90 11.45 -1.89
N ALA A 444 -39.42 11.61 -0.67
CA ALA A 444 -40.66 12.36 -0.42
C ALA A 444 -40.49 13.86 -0.75
N LEU A 445 -39.36 14.45 -0.36
CA LEU A 445 -39.01 15.82 -0.68
C LEU A 445 -38.86 16.03 -2.20
N GLU A 446 -38.06 15.16 -2.85
CA GLU A 446 -37.85 15.20 -4.30
C GLU A 446 -39.17 15.13 -5.06
N LYS A 447 -40.06 14.21 -4.66
CA LYS A 447 -41.34 13.97 -5.34
C LYS A 447 -42.36 15.11 -5.12
N LYS A 448 -42.41 15.68 -3.92
CA LYS A 448 -43.46 16.62 -3.53
C LYS A 448 -43.07 18.11 -3.61
N PHE A 449 -41.78 18.41 -3.46
CA PHE A 449 -41.25 19.77 -3.44
C PHE A 449 -40.28 20.05 -4.61
N GLY A 450 -39.86 19.01 -5.34
CA GLY A 450 -38.86 19.07 -6.40
C GLY A 450 -37.44 18.73 -5.93
N PRO A 451 -36.57 18.34 -6.87
CA PRO A 451 -35.23 17.79 -6.54
C PRO A 451 -34.34 18.84 -5.83
N GLY A 452 -34.49 20.11 -6.12
CA GLY A 452 -33.67 21.17 -5.53
C GLY A 452 -33.91 21.42 -4.05
N PHE A 453 -35.05 20.97 -3.49
CA PHE A 453 -35.33 21.10 -2.07
C PHE A 453 -34.32 20.32 -1.20
N ASN A 454 -33.76 19.23 -1.75
CA ASN A 454 -32.71 18.43 -1.10
C ASN A 454 -31.31 19.07 -1.17
N GLY A 455 -31.16 20.19 -1.91
CA GLY A 455 -29.87 20.83 -2.14
C GLY A 455 -29.88 22.34 -2.06
N PRO A 456 -30.36 22.94 -0.96
CA PRO A 456 -30.41 24.38 -0.86
C PRO A 456 -29.00 25.00 -0.93
N VAL A 457 -28.90 26.11 -1.62
CA VAL A 457 -27.72 26.97 -1.70
C VAL A 457 -27.95 28.18 -0.81
N ILE A 458 -26.96 28.62 -0.07
CA ILE A 458 -27.06 29.78 0.82
C ILE A 458 -26.16 30.88 0.25
N VAL A 459 -26.76 32.06 0.04
CA VAL A 459 -26.03 33.29 -0.24
C VAL A 459 -26.01 34.13 1.03
N THR A 460 -24.81 34.46 1.51
CA THR A 460 -24.62 35.41 2.61
C THR A 460 -24.24 36.78 2.06
N ALA A 461 -24.67 37.84 2.72
CA ALA A 461 -24.29 39.20 2.38
C ALA A 461 -23.87 39.95 3.65
N ASP A 462 -22.74 40.66 3.59
CA ASP A 462 -22.27 41.54 4.65
C ASP A 462 -23.06 42.86 4.56
N ILE A 463 -23.94 43.09 5.53
CA ILE A 463 -24.84 44.27 5.55
C ILE A 463 -24.49 45.22 6.70
N VAL A 464 -23.37 45.07 7.37
CA VAL A 464 -22.94 45.85 8.54
C VAL A 464 -22.91 47.36 8.26
N THR A 465 -22.62 47.77 7.03
CA THR A 465 -22.55 49.17 6.63
C THR A 465 -23.89 49.74 6.19
N SER A 466 -24.96 48.92 6.15
CA SER A 466 -26.25 49.29 5.62
C SER A 466 -27.10 50.06 6.64
N THR A 467 -27.72 51.12 6.21
CA THR A 467 -28.75 51.88 6.98
C THR A 467 -30.14 51.26 6.85
N ASP A 468 -30.37 50.40 5.84
CA ASP A 468 -31.67 49.75 5.59
C ASP A 468 -31.40 48.27 5.17
N PRO A 469 -31.10 47.38 6.13
CA PRO A 469 -30.80 45.96 5.88
C PRO A 469 -31.91 45.25 5.11
N MET A 470 -33.19 45.52 5.43
CA MET A 470 -34.31 44.81 4.78
C MET A 470 -34.47 45.19 3.31
N LYS A 471 -34.16 46.44 2.94
CA LYS A 471 -34.17 46.85 1.53
C LYS A 471 -33.14 46.11 0.71
N ILE A 472 -31.93 45.90 1.25
CA ILE A 472 -30.86 45.14 0.58
C ILE A 472 -31.26 43.67 0.46
N VAL A 473 -31.73 43.06 1.57
CA VAL A 473 -32.13 41.64 1.59
C VAL A 473 -33.25 41.37 0.57
N ASN A 474 -34.27 42.22 0.53
CA ASN A 474 -35.36 42.09 -0.44
C ASN A 474 -34.89 42.38 -1.88
N GLY A 475 -33.96 43.30 -2.09
CA GLY A 475 -33.35 43.55 -3.39
C GLY A 475 -32.56 42.37 -3.93
N LEU A 476 -31.69 41.83 -3.11
CA LEU A 476 -30.92 40.61 -3.43
C LEU A 476 -31.85 39.43 -3.70
N LYS A 477 -32.87 39.21 -2.84
CA LYS A 477 -33.88 38.18 -3.06
C LYS A 477 -34.52 38.32 -4.44
N ALA A 478 -34.99 39.51 -4.80
CA ALA A 478 -35.66 39.76 -6.09
C ALA A 478 -34.73 39.63 -7.30
N ASP A 479 -33.43 39.87 -7.14
CA ASP A 479 -32.47 39.66 -8.22
C ASP A 479 -32.13 38.17 -8.36
N ILE A 480 -31.93 37.43 -7.26
CA ILE A 480 -31.65 36.00 -7.25
C ILE A 480 -32.82 35.18 -7.83
N GLU A 481 -34.06 35.54 -7.51
CA GLU A 481 -35.28 34.89 -8.04
C GLU A 481 -35.41 34.95 -9.57
N LYS A 482 -34.71 35.89 -10.23
CA LYS A 482 -34.72 36.03 -11.71
C LYS A 482 -33.66 35.15 -12.37
N LEU A 483 -32.71 34.61 -11.62
CA LEU A 483 -31.63 33.83 -12.20
C LEU A 483 -32.14 32.47 -12.72
N PRO A 484 -31.64 32.00 -13.87
CA PRO A 484 -31.99 30.69 -14.40
C PRO A 484 -31.53 29.59 -13.42
N GLY A 485 -32.36 28.58 -13.23
CA GLY A 485 -32.05 27.48 -12.29
C GLY A 485 -32.52 27.72 -10.85
N VAL A 486 -33.07 28.88 -10.50
CA VAL A 486 -33.71 29.15 -9.20
C VAL A 486 -35.19 28.79 -9.28
N ASP A 487 -35.68 27.89 -8.40
CA ASP A 487 -37.14 27.65 -8.24
C ASP A 487 -37.76 28.69 -7.30
N THR A 488 -37.15 28.92 -6.15
CA THR A 488 -37.64 29.93 -5.19
C THR A 488 -36.58 30.31 -4.16
N VAL A 489 -36.72 31.45 -3.53
CA VAL A 489 -35.96 31.84 -2.34
C VAL A 489 -36.78 31.50 -1.09
N ALA A 490 -36.38 30.45 -0.37
CA ALA A 490 -37.09 29.90 0.78
C ALA A 490 -37.01 30.79 2.01
N LEU A 491 -35.85 31.44 2.22
CA LEU A 491 -35.60 32.34 3.36
C LEU A 491 -34.72 33.49 2.92
N ALA A 492 -35.05 34.71 3.35
CA ALA A 492 -34.18 35.85 3.20
C ALA A 492 -34.33 36.77 4.42
N VAL A 493 -33.38 36.75 5.32
CA VAL A 493 -33.44 37.43 6.60
C VAL A 493 -32.07 37.98 7.01
N PRO A 494 -32.03 39.15 7.69
CA PRO A 494 -30.84 39.58 8.41
C PRO A 494 -30.71 38.76 9.72
N ASN A 495 -29.50 38.66 10.26
CA ASN A 495 -29.30 38.14 11.62
C ASN A 495 -29.76 39.15 12.68
N GLN A 496 -29.74 38.74 13.97
CA GLN A 496 -30.20 39.57 15.09
C GLN A 496 -29.43 40.90 15.23
N ASN A 497 -28.14 40.87 14.83
CA ASN A 497 -27.27 42.05 14.89
C ASN A 497 -27.41 42.95 13.64
N ALA A 498 -28.12 42.51 12.61
CA ALA A 498 -28.25 43.15 11.32
C ALA A 498 -26.91 43.46 10.63
N ASP A 499 -25.89 42.61 10.88
CA ASP A 499 -24.57 42.70 10.25
C ASP A 499 -24.40 41.73 9.06
N THR A 500 -25.14 40.63 9.06
CA THR A 500 -25.09 39.62 8.00
C THR A 500 -26.51 39.25 7.56
N ALA A 501 -26.74 39.13 6.26
CA ALA A 501 -27.97 38.57 5.70
C ALA A 501 -27.72 37.12 5.23
N MET A 502 -28.75 36.27 5.38
CA MET A 502 -28.79 34.91 4.85
C MET A 502 -29.96 34.77 3.88
N ILE A 503 -29.67 34.30 2.68
CA ILE A 503 -30.64 34.06 1.62
C ILE A 503 -30.52 32.59 1.20
N GLN A 504 -31.57 31.80 1.46
CA GLN A 504 -31.63 30.38 1.11
C GLN A 504 -32.35 30.24 -0.23
N VAL A 505 -31.61 29.72 -1.21
CA VAL A 505 -32.02 29.55 -2.61
C VAL A 505 -32.29 28.05 -2.83
N LEU A 506 -33.48 27.73 -3.31
CA LEU A 506 -33.81 26.37 -3.76
C LEU A 506 -33.61 26.29 -5.29
N PRO A 507 -32.71 25.40 -5.77
CA PRO A 507 -32.51 25.16 -7.18
C PRO A 507 -33.71 24.45 -7.82
N THR A 508 -33.81 24.50 -9.15
CA THR A 508 -34.78 23.67 -9.92
C THR A 508 -34.32 22.22 -10.07
N THR A 509 -33.03 21.96 -9.89
CA THR A 509 -32.38 20.67 -10.08
C THR A 509 -31.76 20.14 -8.78
N GLY A 510 -31.41 18.87 -8.73
CA GLY A 510 -30.88 18.21 -7.55
C GLY A 510 -29.46 18.67 -7.17
N PRO A 511 -29.00 18.36 -5.96
CA PRO A 511 -27.72 18.86 -5.42
C PRO A 511 -26.48 18.35 -6.18
N THR A 512 -26.60 17.27 -6.93
CA THR A 512 -25.50 16.65 -7.70
C THR A 512 -25.57 16.95 -9.19
N ASP A 513 -26.60 17.69 -9.64
CA ASP A 513 -26.79 18.01 -11.05
C ASP A 513 -25.82 19.12 -11.52
N GLU A 514 -25.39 19.03 -12.77
CA GLU A 514 -24.51 20.03 -13.38
C GLU A 514 -25.16 21.43 -13.41
N ALA A 515 -26.46 21.49 -13.65
CA ALA A 515 -27.20 22.73 -13.64
C ALA A 515 -27.22 23.45 -12.28
N THR A 516 -27.20 22.69 -11.17
CA THR A 516 -27.04 23.29 -9.82
C THR A 516 -25.60 23.80 -9.62
N SER A 517 -24.62 23.11 -10.21
CA SER A 517 -23.23 23.59 -10.20
C SER A 517 -23.06 24.88 -11.00
N ASP A 518 -23.77 24.99 -12.12
CA ASP A 518 -23.82 26.22 -12.94
C ASP A 518 -24.46 27.37 -12.18
N LEU A 519 -25.59 27.13 -11.50
CA LEU A 519 -26.24 28.12 -10.65
C LEU A 519 -25.28 28.63 -9.53
N VAL A 520 -24.54 27.73 -8.86
CA VAL A 520 -23.58 28.17 -7.83
C VAL A 520 -22.49 29.08 -8.43
N ARG A 521 -22.01 28.76 -9.63
CA ARG A 521 -21.04 29.62 -10.36
C ARG A 521 -21.66 30.95 -10.72
N GLU A 522 -22.86 30.98 -11.27
CA GLU A 522 -23.57 32.18 -11.65
C GLU A 522 -23.83 33.11 -10.44
N LEU A 523 -24.27 32.56 -9.31
CA LEU A 523 -24.42 33.30 -8.07
C LEU A 523 -23.09 33.93 -7.59
N ARG A 524 -21.95 33.26 -7.80
CA ARG A 524 -20.62 33.80 -7.47
C ARG A 524 -20.18 34.91 -8.44
N ASP A 525 -20.51 34.77 -9.70
CA ASP A 525 -20.13 35.73 -10.74
C ASP A 525 -20.85 37.05 -10.60
N HIS A 526 -22.07 37.04 -10.02
CA HIS A 526 -22.83 38.26 -9.71
C HIS A 526 -22.32 39.05 -8.48
N LYS A 527 -21.27 38.58 -7.80
CA LYS A 527 -20.72 39.26 -6.61
C LYS A 527 -20.34 40.70 -6.88
N SER A 528 -19.66 40.98 -8.00
CA SER A 528 -19.26 42.34 -8.36
C SER A 528 -20.48 43.26 -8.68
N GLU A 529 -21.47 42.74 -9.40
CA GLU A 529 -22.69 43.48 -9.72
C GLU A 529 -23.49 43.84 -8.46
N TRP A 530 -23.64 42.89 -7.52
CA TRP A 530 -24.33 43.16 -6.26
C TRP A 530 -23.55 44.08 -5.34
N HIS A 531 -22.19 44.01 -5.40
CA HIS A 531 -21.36 44.99 -4.68
C HIS A 531 -21.61 46.42 -5.23
N ASP A 532 -21.60 46.59 -6.55
CA ASP A 532 -21.82 47.91 -7.19
C ASP A 532 -23.23 48.41 -6.96
N LYS A 533 -24.24 47.53 -6.95
CA LYS A 533 -25.65 47.87 -6.82
C LYS A 533 -26.10 48.12 -5.38
N TYR A 534 -25.62 47.32 -4.45
CA TYR A 534 -26.10 47.34 -3.05
C TYR A 534 -25.03 47.75 -2.04
N GLY A 535 -23.77 47.85 -2.45
CA GLY A 535 -22.64 48.17 -1.59
C GLY A 535 -22.29 47.06 -0.59
N VAL A 536 -22.60 45.80 -0.90
CA VAL A 536 -22.41 44.65 -0.02
C VAL A 536 -21.56 43.54 -0.64
N ASP A 537 -20.75 42.89 0.18
CA ASP A 537 -20.01 41.70 -0.23
C ASP A 537 -20.88 40.46 -0.03
N THR A 538 -21.03 39.70 -1.10
CA THR A 538 -21.76 38.42 -1.06
C THR A 538 -20.84 37.22 -1.14
N ALA A 539 -21.23 36.11 -0.49
CA ALA A 539 -20.57 34.84 -0.60
C ALA A 539 -21.57 33.69 -0.73
N VAL A 540 -21.22 32.64 -1.46
CA VAL A 540 -22.10 31.49 -1.69
C VAL A 540 -21.59 30.32 -0.89
N THR A 541 -22.47 29.74 -0.08
CA THR A 541 -22.19 28.61 0.83
C THR A 541 -23.39 27.64 0.91
N GLY A 542 -23.48 26.87 1.96
CA GLY A 542 -24.42 25.76 2.13
C GLY A 542 -23.77 24.43 1.71
N LEU A 543 -24.34 23.32 2.17
CA LEU A 543 -23.78 21.98 1.94
C LEU A 543 -23.56 21.66 0.46
N THR A 544 -24.48 22.10 -0.40
CA THR A 544 -24.38 21.91 -1.86
C THR A 544 -23.15 22.62 -2.43
N ALA A 545 -22.93 23.89 -2.08
CA ALA A 545 -21.78 24.66 -2.54
C ALA A 545 -20.45 24.09 -1.98
N ILE A 546 -20.44 23.63 -0.72
CA ILE A 546 -19.28 22.97 -0.10
C ILE A 546 -18.96 21.66 -0.82
N LYS A 547 -19.98 20.80 -1.04
CA LYS A 547 -19.80 19.52 -1.76
C LYS A 547 -19.27 19.75 -3.18
N LEU A 548 -19.73 20.80 -3.84
CA LEU A 548 -19.26 21.18 -5.17
C LEU A 548 -17.79 21.63 -5.15
N ASP A 549 -17.40 22.50 -4.22
CA ASP A 549 -16.00 22.95 -4.10
C ASP A 549 -15.07 21.78 -3.77
N VAL A 550 -15.50 20.84 -2.91
CA VAL A 550 -14.76 19.61 -2.61
C VAL A 550 -14.60 18.75 -3.86
N SER A 551 -15.68 18.52 -4.62
CA SER A 551 -15.63 17.73 -5.86
C SER A 551 -14.72 18.38 -6.91
N ASN A 552 -14.79 19.68 -7.09
CA ASN A 552 -13.93 20.43 -8.01
C ASN A 552 -12.45 20.34 -7.59
N ARG A 553 -12.15 20.46 -6.30
CA ARG A 553 -10.79 20.34 -5.77
C ARG A 553 -10.24 18.94 -5.97
N LEU A 554 -11.05 17.91 -5.72
CA LEU A 554 -10.69 16.50 -5.95
C LEU A 554 -10.43 16.23 -7.44
N GLY A 555 -11.30 16.73 -8.32
CA GLY A 555 -11.12 16.64 -9.77
C GLY A 555 -9.81 17.28 -10.23
N ALA A 556 -9.50 18.48 -9.72
CA ALA A 556 -8.26 19.18 -10.03
C ALA A 556 -7.00 18.45 -9.49
N ALA A 557 -7.12 17.67 -8.42
CA ALA A 557 -6.02 16.90 -7.84
C ALA A 557 -5.69 15.61 -8.61
N LEU A 558 -6.61 15.13 -9.46
CA LEU A 558 -6.41 13.87 -10.22
C LEU A 558 -5.16 13.91 -11.11
N LEU A 559 -4.96 14.99 -11.86
CA LEU A 559 -3.82 15.11 -12.79
C LEU A 559 -2.47 15.21 -12.05
N PRO A 560 -2.27 16.08 -11.06
CA PRO A 560 -1.04 16.11 -10.26
C PRO A 560 -0.73 14.79 -9.59
N PHE A 561 -1.72 14.14 -9.00
CA PHE A 561 -1.55 12.84 -8.38
C PHE A 561 -1.20 11.75 -9.41
N GLY A 562 -1.85 11.75 -10.58
CA GLY A 562 -1.54 10.84 -11.67
C GLY A 562 -0.10 10.99 -12.16
N ILE A 563 0.39 12.23 -12.33
CA ILE A 563 1.79 12.50 -12.70
C ILE A 563 2.75 11.99 -11.62
N PHE A 564 2.43 12.19 -10.35
CA PHE A 564 3.22 11.68 -9.24
C PHE A 564 3.31 10.14 -9.27
N VAL A 565 2.19 9.45 -9.41
CA VAL A 565 2.14 7.98 -9.44
C VAL A 565 2.89 7.42 -10.64
N VAL A 566 2.71 8.01 -11.83
CA VAL A 566 3.45 7.64 -13.06
C VAL A 566 4.94 7.88 -12.89
N GLY A 567 5.34 9.03 -12.35
CA GLY A 567 6.74 9.34 -12.07
C GLY A 567 7.37 8.37 -11.08
N LEU A 568 6.65 8.05 -10.01
CA LEU A 568 7.07 7.07 -9.00
C LEU A 568 7.27 5.69 -9.63
N CYS A 569 6.31 5.25 -10.47
CA CYS A 569 6.41 3.99 -11.22
C CYS A 569 7.69 3.92 -12.06
N LEU A 570 7.93 4.95 -12.89
CA LEU A 570 9.09 5.01 -13.76
C LEU A 570 10.40 4.96 -12.97
N VAL A 571 10.51 5.75 -11.89
CA VAL A 571 11.72 5.81 -11.08
C VAL A 571 11.97 4.48 -10.37
N LEU A 572 10.98 3.98 -9.62
CA LEU A 572 11.16 2.77 -8.81
C LEU A 572 11.48 1.54 -9.66
N LEU A 573 10.72 1.32 -10.75
CA LEU A 573 10.97 0.16 -11.61
C LEU A 573 12.27 0.30 -12.40
N THR A 574 12.72 1.51 -12.76
CA THR A 574 14.03 1.71 -13.39
C THR A 574 15.15 1.30 -12.43
N VAL A 575 15.05 1.68 -11.16
CA VAL A 575 16.02 1.28 -10.13
C VAL A 575 16.06 -0.24 -9.94
N VAL A 576 14.89 -0.87 -9.89
CA VAL A 576 14.75 -2.32 -9.64
C VAL A 576 15.24 -3.14 -10.83
N PHE A 577 14.70 -2.86 -12.02
CA PHE A 577 14.96 -3.71 -13.19
C PHE A 577 16.18 -3.28 -14.00
N ARG A 578 16.77 -2.12 -13.69
CA ARG A 578 17.89 -1.56 -14.45
C ARG A 578 17.58 -1.58 -15.95
N SER A 579 16.38 -1.11 -16.30
CA SER A 579 15.82 -1.06 -17.65
C SER A 579 14.94 0.17 -17.81
N ILE A 580 14.84 0.73 -19.00
CA ILE A 580 13.88 1.80 -19.33
C ILE A 580 12.60 1.21 -19.94
N ALA A 581 12.72 0.14 -20.71
CA ALA A 581 11.58 -0.45 -21.42
C ALA A 581 10.55 -1.08 -20.47
N VAL A 582 11.01 -1.74 -19.40
CA VAL A 582 10.14 -2.39 -18.41
C VAL A 582 9.27 -1.37 -17.66
N PRO A 583 9.79 -0.27 -17.09
CA PRO A 583 8.97 0.76 -16.46
C PRO A 583 7.93 1.38 -17.39
N ILE A 584 8.30 1.71 -18.61
CA ILE A 584 7.40 2.33 -19.60
C ILE A 584 6.22 1.39 -19.90
N LYS A 585 6.50 0.11 -20.21
CA LYS A 585 5.42 -0.85 -20.50
C LYS A 585 4.54 -1.10 -19.29
N ALA A 586 5.12 -1.16 -18.07
CA ALA A 586 4.38 -1.34 -16.83
C ALA A 586 3.45 -0.15 -16.55
N THR A 587 3.94 1.07 -16.75
CA THR A 587 3.16 2.30 -16.61
C THR A 587 1.97 2.34 -17.58
N ILE A 588 2.18 1.99 -18.84
CA ILE A 588 1.11 1.93 -19.84
C ILE A 588 0.08 0.89 -19.46
N GLY A 589 0.50 -0.30 -19.02
CA GLY A 589 -0.39 -1.36 -18.56
C GLY A 589 -1.21 -0.94 -17.36
N TYR A 590 -0.58 -0.32 -16.37
CA TYR A 590 -1.24 0.24 -15.18
C TYR A 590 -2.30 1.29 -15.57
N LEU A 591 -1.94 2.25 -16.41
CA LEU A 591 -2.89 3.29 -16.86
C LEU A 591 -4.10 2.68 -17.59
N LEU A 592 -3.88 1.68 -18.46
CA LEU A 592 -4.98 0.98 -19.13
C LEU A 592 -5.91 0.30 -18.13
N SER A 593 -5.36 -0.35 -17.10
CA SER A 593 -6.16 -1.01 -16.05
C SER A 593 -6.96 -0.02 -15.21
N VAL A 594 -6.37 1.12 -14.84
CA VAL A 594 -7.04 2.19 -14.09
C VAL A 594 -8.17 2.80 -14.91
N LEU A 595 -7.91 3.16 -16.16
CA LEU A 595 -8.92 3.75 -17.05
C LEU A 595 -10.09 2.78 -17.32
N ALA A 596 -9.78 1.48 -17.46
CA ALA A 596 -10.79 0.44 -17.60
C ALA A 596 -11.63 0.28 -16.31
N ALA A 597 -11.00 0.38 -15.12
CA ALA A 597 -11.70 0.35 -13.85
C ALA A 597 -12.67 1.54 -13.71
N PHE A 598 -12.24 2.74 -14.09
CA PHE A 598 -13.10 3.94 -14.07
C PHE A 598 -14.24 3.82 -15.10
N GLY A 599 -13.96 3.30 -16.29
CA GLY A 599 -15.00 3.07 -17.29
C GLY A 599 -16.04 2.04 -16.83
N ALA A 600 -15.61 0.99 -16.13
CA ALA A 600 -16.53 0.00 -15.54
C ALA A 600 -17.39 0.62 -14.43
N ALA A 601 -16.79 1.40 -13.52
CA ALA A 601 -17.52 2.11 -12.50
C ALA A 601 -18.57 3.08 -13.11
N GLN A 602 -18.18 3.84 -14.14
CA GLN A 602 -19.09 4.72 -14.88
C GLN A 602 -20.28 3.96 -15.48
N LEU A 603 -20.04 2.80 -16.09
CA LEU A 603 -21.12 1.97 -16.67
C LEU A 603 -22.10 1.49 -15.60
N VAL A 604 -21.61 1.09 -14.44
CA VAL A 604 -22.46 0.53 -13.37
C VAL A 604 -23.16 1.65 -12.61
N PHE A 605 -22.41 2.59 -12.03
CA PHE A 605 -22.99 3.56 -11.10
C PHE A 605 -23.69 4.72 -11.80
N ASN A 606 -23.07 5.35 -12.81
CA ASN A 606 -23.70 6.50 -13.47
C ASN A 606 -24.70 6.09 -14.57
N ARG A 607 -24.41 5.03 -15.38
CA ARG A 607 -25.33 4.58 -16.44
C ARG A 607 -26.31 3.51 -16.02
N GLY A 608 -26.15 2.94 -14.83
CA GLY A 608 -27.08 1.98 -14.24
C GLY A 608 -27.00 0.56 -14.82
N ILE A 609 -25.91 0.19 -15.53
CA ILE A 609 -25.77 -1.13 -16.13
C ILE A 609 -25.36 -2.14 -15.04
N GLY A 610 -26.26 -3.01 -14.63
CA GLY A 610 -25.97 -4.04 -13.63
C GLY A 610 -26.12 -3.56 -12.18
N LEU A 611 -26.99 -2.59 -11.92
CA LEU A 611 -27.27 -2.08 -10.55
C LEU A 611 -27.63 -3.18 -9.55
N SER A 612 -28.27 -4.24 -9.99
CA SER A 612 -28.61 -5.40 -9.14
C SER A 612 -27.37 -6.09 -8.54
N VAL A 613 -26.21 -6.03 -9.21
CA VAL A 613 -24.96 -6.63 -8.71
C VAL A 613 -24.41 -5.83 -7.53
N VAL A 614 -24.60 -4.51 -7.57
CA VAL A 614 -24.14 -3.59 -6.52
C VAL A 614 -25.23 -3.28 -5.49
N ASN A 615 -26.38 -3.94 -5.60
CA ASN A 615 -27.55 -3.74 -4.74
C ASN A 615 -27.94 -2.25 -4.64
N LEU A 616 -28.17 -1.63 -5.81
CA LEU A 616 -28.70 -0.29 -5.97
C LEU A 616 -29.96 -0.32 -6.83
N ASP A 617 -30.89 0.60 -6.59
CA ASP A 617 -32.18 0.73 -7.28
C ASP A 617 -32.18 1.85 -8.33
N ARG A 618 -31.20 2.76 -8.26
CA ARG A 618 -31.04 3.87 -9.21
C ARG A 618 -29.56 4.19 -9.49
N PRO A 619 -29.26 4.83 -10.62
CA PRO A 619 -27.94 5.40 -10.87
C PRO A 619 -27.59 6.46 -9.82
N VAL A 620 -26.30 6.51 -9.45
CA VAL A 620 -25.74 7.46 -8.49
C VAL A 620 -24.46 8.07 -9.04
N PRO A 621 -24.11 9.32 -8.67
CA PRO A 621 -22.81 9.90 -9.02
C PRO A 621 -21.69 9.12 -8.32
N ILE A 622 -20.56 8.98 -8.98
CA ILE A 622 -19.39 8.35 -8.39
C ILE A 622 -18.74 9.29 -7.36
N ILE A 623 -18.40 8.75 -6.20
CA ILE A 623 -17.80 9.56 -5.14
C ILE A 623 -16.49 10.21 -5.59
N SER A 624 -16.38 11.51 -5.39
CA SER A 624 -15.35 12.35 -6.02
C SER A 624 -13.90 11.95 -5.66
N PHE A 625 -13.66 11.34 -4.52
CA PHE A 625 -12.34 10.87 -4.11
C PHE A 625 -12.00 9.44 -4.58
N MET A 626 -12.98 8.66 -5.08
CA MET A 626 -12.75 7.28 -5.54
C MET A 626 -11.63 7.18 -6.58
N PRO A 627 -11.57 8.03 -7.62
CA PRO A 627 -10.53 7.91 -8.64
C PRO A 627 -9.12 8.04 -8.07
N ILE A 628 -8.89 9.00 -7.15
CA ILE A 628 -7.58 9.22 -6.54
C ILE A 628 -7.19 8.01 -5.66
N VAL A 629 -8.12 7.52 -4.84
CA VAL A 629 -7.92 6.38 -3.96
C VAL A 629 -7.62 5.11 -4.75
N VAL A 630 -8.45 4.82 -5.75
CA VAL A 630 -8.28 3.64 -6.62
C VAL A 630 -6.96 3.69 -7.39
N MET A 631 -6.57 4.87 -7.92
CA MET A 631 -5.25 5.03 -8.56
C MET A 631 -4.11 4.69 -7.62
N GLY A 632 -4.13 5.20 -6.39
CA GLY A 632 -3.08 4.94 -5.40
C GLY A 632 -2.99 3.48 -4.99
N ILE A 633 -4.13 2.86 -4.69
CA ILE A 633 -4.20 1.45 -4.27
C ILE A 633 -3.83 0.52 -5.43
N LEU A 634 -4.43 0.74 -6.61
CA LEU A 634 -4.19 -0.11 -7.77
C LEU A 634 -2.73 0.00 -8.24
N PHE A 635 -2.10 1.17 -8.11
CA PHE A 635 -0.67 1.32 -8.37
C PHE A 635 0.17 0.41 -7.47
N GLY A 636 -0.07 0.44 -6.17
CA GLY A 636 0.65 -0.40 -5.22
C GLY A 636 0.50 -1.89 -5.55
N LEU A 637 -0.74 -2.35 -5.65
CA LEU A 637 -1.06 -3.75 -5.94
C LEU A 637 -0.58 -4.18 -7.34
N ALA A 638 -0.64 -3.26 -8.30
CA ALA A 638 -0.14 -3.51 -9.64
C ALA A 638 1.40 -3.67 -9.66
N MET A 639 2.16 -2.89 -8.91
CA MET A 639 3.62 -2.99 -8.90
C MET A 639 4.14 -4.30 -8.33
N ASP A 640 3.49 -4.84 -7.32
CA ASP A 640 3.90 -6.06 -6.64
C ASP A 640 4.01 -7.26 -7.59
N TYR A 641 2.99 -7.48 -8.40
CA TYR A 641 3.01 -8.57 -9.38
C TYR A 641 3.93 -8.31 -10.56
N GLU A 642 4.09 -7.06 -10.97
CA GLU A 642 5.05 -6.70 -12.03
C GLU A 642 6.47 -7.06 -11.59
N VAL A 643 6.83 -6.68 -10.38
CA VAL A 643 8.15 -7.01 -9.82
C VAL A 643 8.33 -8.51 -9.75
N PHE A 644 7.37 -9.26 -9.23
CA PHE A 644 7.48 -10.70 -9.07
C PHE A 644 7.58 -11.46 -10.41
N LEU A 645 6.77 -11.08 -11.40
CA LEU A 645 6.74 -11.75 -12.70
C LEU A 645 8.01 -11.43 -13.52
N VAL A 646 8.40 -10.14 -13.57
CA VAL A 646 9.50 -9.69 -14.40
C VAL A 646 10.86 -10.03 -13.78
N SER A 647 10.99 -10.07 -12.45
CA SER A 647 12.21 -10.57 -11.79
C SER A 647 12.53 -12.00 -12.22
N ARG A 648 11.52 -12.87 -12.22
CA ARG A 648 11.71 -14.25 -12.68
C ARG A 648 12.14 -14.37 -14.16
N MET A 649 11.57 -13.49 -15.02
CA MET A 649 11.99 -13.43 -16.43
C MET A 649 13.43 -12.95 -16.56
N ARG A 650 13.85 -11.99 -15.70
CA ARG A 650 15.20 -11.45 -15.68
C ARG A 650 16.21 -12.47 -15.15
N GLU A 651 15.90 -13.16 -14.06
CA GLU A 651 16.70 -14.27 -13.50
C GLU A 651 17.01 -15.31 -14.59
N GLU A 652 15.97 -15.78 -15.32
CA GLU A 652 16.12 -16.71 -16.43
C GLU A 652 16.93 -16.14 -17.59
N TYR A 653 16.82 -14.84 -17.86
CA TYR A 653 17.58 -14.16 -18.91
C TYR A 653 19.07 -14.07 -18.56
N ILE A 654 19.41 -13.72 -17.33
CA ILE A 654 20.81 -13.63 -16.86
C ILE A 654 21.49 -15.00 -16.96
N HIS A 655 20.78 -16.08 -16.59
CA HIS A 655 21.35 -17.44 -16.63
C HIS A 655 21.46 -18.03 -18.03
N THR A 656 20.58 -17.68 -18.97
CA THR A 656 20.48 -18.36 -20.27
C THR A 656 20.87 -17.50 -21.47
N GLY A 657 20.86 -16.18 -21.35
CA GLY A 657 21.06 -15.27 -22.47
C GLY A 657 19.95 -15.30 -23.54
N ASP A 658 18.92 -16.14 -23.38
CA ASP A 658 17.81 -16.30 -24.32
C ASP A 658 16.60 -15.43 -23.92
N ALA A 659 16.45 -14.27 -24.51
CA ALA A 659 15.40 -13.32 -24.16
C ALA A 659 13.97 -13.86 -24.34
N LYS A 660 13.69 -14.67 -25.37
CA LYS A 660 12.36 -15.24 -25.61
C LYS A 660 12.08 -16.44 -24.73
N GLY A 661 13.07 -17.31 -24.56
CA GLY A 661 12.95 -18.48 -23.70
C GLY A 661 12.80 -18.09 -22.24
N SER A 662 13.49 -17.04 -21.78
CA SER A 662 13.39 -16.53 -20.42
C SER A 662 11.99 -16.02 -20.08
N VAL A 663 11.31 -15.35 -21.02
CA VAL A 663 9.90 -14.93 -20.84
C VAL A 663 9.00 -16.14 -20.64
N ILE A 664 9.16 -17.20 -21.43
CA ILE A 664 8.33 -18.40 -21.33
C ILE A 664 8.61 -19.16 -20.03
N ARG A 665 9.89 -19.39 -19.68
CA ARG A 665 10.27 -20.12 -18.47
C ARG A 665 9.90 -19.35 -17.19
N GLY A 666 10.23 -18.08 -17.12
CA GLY A 666 9.89 -17.21 -16.01
C GLY A 666 8.38 -17.11 -15.77
N PHE A 667 7.59 -17.04 -16.85
CA PHE A 667 6.13 -17.04 -16.79
C PHE A 667 5.58 -18.37 -16.23
N ILE A 668 6.05 -19.51 -16.71
CA ILE A 668 5.60 -20.82 -16.23
C ILE A 668 5.89 -20.99 -14.74
N GLY A 669 7.04 -20.49 -14.27
CA GLY A 669 7.45 -20.55 -12.86
C GLY A 669 6.56 -19.71 -11.92
N SER A 670 6.12 -18.53 -12.37
CA SER A 670 5.37 -17.57 -11.52
C SER A 670 3.87 -17.57 -11.76
N GLY A 671 3.39 -17.97 -12.94
CA GLY A 671 2.01 -17.79 -13.37
C GLY A 671 0.97 -18.39 -12.44
N LYS A 672 1.25 -19.56 -11.82
CA LYS A 672 0.33 -20.20 -10.88
C LYS A 672 0.11 -19.35 -9.62
N VAL A 673 1.17 -18.79 -9.06
CA VAL A 673 1.10 -18.00 -7.82
C VAL A 673 0.43 -16.66 -8.10
N VAL A 674 0.79 -15.98 -9.19
CA VAL A 674 0.18 -14.72 -9.62
C VAL A 674 -1.34 -14.89 -9.86
N THR A 675 -1.74 -15.96 -10.57
CA THR A 675 -3.17 -16.23 -10.80
C THR A 675 -3.93 -16.45 -9.49
N ALA A 676 -3.37 -17.23 -8.57
CA ALA A 676 -4.01 -17.51 -7.30
C ALA A 676 -4.19 -16.24 -6.47
N ALA A 677 -3.14 -15.44 -6.38
CA ALA A 677 -3.15 -14.18 -5.66
C ALA A 677 -4.17 -13.18 -6.26
N ALA A 678 -4.21 -13.06 -7.59
CA ALA A 678 -5.19 -12.24 -8.29
C ALA A 678 -6.63 -12.69 -8.01
N VAL A 679 -6.91 -14.00 -8.07
CA VAL A 679 -8.25 -14.55 -7.78
C VAL A 679 -8.65 -14.28 -6.33
N ILE A 680 -7.74 -14.42 -5.37
CA ILE A 680 -8.00 -14.14 -3.95
C ILE A 680 -8.34 -12.66 -3.77
N MET A 681 -7.53 -11.74 -4.33
CA MET A 681 -7.78 -10.32 -4.20
C MET A 681 -9.08 -9.89 -4.87
N VAL A 682 -9.33 -10.33 -6.10
CA VAL A 682 -10.60 -10.05 -6.78
C VAL A 682 -11.76 -10.57 -5.94
N SER A 683 -11.66 -11.79 -5.36
CA SER A 683 -12.70 -12.33 -4.49
C SER A 683 -12.92 -11.46 -3.26
N VAL A 684 -11.86 -11.03 -2.57
CA VAL A 684 -11.99 -10.15 -1.41
C VAL A 684 -12.75 -8.87 -1.80
N PHE A 685 -12.34 -8.17 -2.86
CA PHE A 685 -13.00 -6.92 -3.27
C PHE A 685 -14.45 -7.14 -3.75
N VAL A 686 -14.72 -8.21 -4.50
CA VAL A 686 -16.07 -8.52 -5.01
C VAL A 686 -17.07 -8.68 -3.86
N PHE A 687 -16.68 -9.26 -2.74
CA PHE A 687 -17.58 -9.45 -1.61
C PHE A 687 -17.85 -8.18 -0.77
N PHE A 688 -17.10 -7.09 -1.01
CA PHE A 688 -17.44 -5.76 -0.48
C PHE A 688 -18.46 -4.99 -1.36
N ILE A 689 -18.80 -5.50 -2.56
CA ILE A 689 -19.68 -4.80 -3.51
C ILE A 689 -21.16 -4.82 -3.09
N PRO A 690 -21.77 -5.95 -2.65
CA PRO A 690 -23.23 -6.03 -2.49
C PRO A 690 -23.78 -5.25 -1.30
N GLU A 691 -22.99 -5.08 -0.25
CA GLU A 691 -23.43 -4.50 1.02
C GLU A 691 -22.49 -3.36 1.48
N GLY A 692 -22.95 -2.58 2.45
CA GLY A 692 -22.16 -1.48 3.01
C GLY A 692 -22.42 -0.13 2.33
N MET A 693 -21.54 0.83 2.66
CA MET A 693 -21.60 2.20 2.14
C MET A 693 -21.29 2.25 0.64
N ASN A 694 -22.00 3.09 -0.11
CA ASN A 694 -21.81 3.20 -1.57
C ASN A 694 -20.38 3.57 -1.96
N ALA A 695 -19.71 4.44 -1.19
CA ALA A 695 -18.29 4.74 -1.39
C ALA A 695 -17.40 3.49 -1.43
N ILE A 696 -17.68 2.52 -0.56
CA ILE A 696 -16.93 1.25 -0.50
C ILE A 696 -17.30 0.36 -1.68
N LYS A 697 -18.58 0.28 -2.06
CA LYS A 697 -19.02 -0.48 -3.24
C LYS A 697 -18.34 0.00 -4.51
N GLU A 698 -18.25 1.32 -4.70
CA GLU A 698 -17.60 1.94 -5.86
C GLU A 698 -16.10 1.65 -5.91
N ILE A 699 -15.40 1.83 -4.79
CA ILE A 699 -13.98 1.55 -4.68
C ILE A 699 -13.72 0.04 -4.87
N ALA A 700 -14.53 -0.82 -4.26
CA ALA A 700 -14.40 -2.26 -4.35
C ALA A 700 -14.62 -2.77 -5.79
N LEU A 701 -15.65 -2.28 -6.50
CA LEU A 701 -15.91 -2.62 -7.90
C LEU A 701 -14.74 -2.17 -8.79
N ALA A 702 -14.30 -0.93 -8.64
CA ALA A 702 -13.20 -0.39 -9.43
C ALA A 702 -11.89 -1.16 -9.19
N LEU A 703 -11.59 -1.51 -7.93
CA LEU A 703 -10.42 -2.34 -7.60
C LEU A 703 -10.56 -3.77 -8.12
N ALA A 704 -11.73 -4.40 -7.99
CA ALA A 704 -11.96 -5.75 -8.49
C ALA A 704 -11.76 -5.82 -10.02
N VAL A 705 -12.35 -4.89 -10.77
CA VAL A 705 -12.18 -4.81 -12.23
C VAL A 705 -10.76 -4.43 -12.60
N GLY A 706 -10.17 -3.44 -11.90
CA GLY A 706 -8.80 -2.99 -12.16
C GLY A 706 -7.78 -4.11 -11.96
N ILE A 707 -7.88 -4.87 -10.86
CA ILE A 707 -6.99 -6.00 -10.56
C ILE A 707 -7.21 -7.14 -11.56
N LEU A 708 -8.46 -7.44 -11.90
CA LEU A 708 -8.78 -8.46 -12.91
C LEU A 708 -8.18 -8.09 -14.27
N ALA A 709 -8.33 -6.83 -14.70
CA ALA A 709 -7.72 -6.32 -15.93
C ALA A 709 -6.19 -6.34 -15.87
N ASP A 710 -5.61 -5.89 -14.78
CA ASP A 710 -4.16 -5.84 -14.58
C ASP A 710 -3.57 -7.26 -14.55
N ALA A 711 -4.07 -8.15 -13.70
CA ALA A 711 -3.51 -9.48 -13.52
C ALA A 711 -3.64 -10.34 -14.79
N PHE A 712 -4.83 -10.40 -15.39
CA PHE A 712 -5.10 -11.35 -16.48
C PHE A 712 -4.82 -10.75 -17.86
N LEU A 713 -5.26 -9.51 -18.13
CA LEU A 713 -5.11 -8.91 -19.44
C LEU A 713 -3.75 -8.23 -19.60
N VAL A 714 -3.29 -7.50 -18.59
CA VAL A 714 -2.00 -6.83 -18.68
C VAL A 714 -0.87 -7.81 -18.39
N ARG A 715 -0.80 -8.43 -17.22
CA ARG A 715 0.37 -9.22 -16.79
C ARG A 715 0.46 -10.58 -17.40
N MET A 716 -0.66 -11.30 -17.42
CA MET A 716 -0.67 -12.66 -17.96
C MET A 716 -0.71 -12.69 -19.49
N THR A 717 -1.04 -11.56 -20.14
CA THR A 717 -1.24 -11.51 -21.60
C THR A 717 -0.37 -10.44 -22.27
N LEU A 718 -0.52 -9.15 -21.90
CA LEU A 718 0.20 -8.04 -22.54
C LEU A 718 1.71 -8.08 -22.25
N VAL A 719 2.10 -8.29 -20.99
CA VAL A 719 3.51 -8.27 -20.56
C VAL A 719 4.34 -9.32 -21.28
N PRO A 720 3.99 -10.63 -21.33
CA PRO A 720 4.74 -11.61 -22.09
C PRO A 720 4.82 -11.29 -23.58
N ALA A 721 3.72 -10.75 -24.18
CA ALA A 721 3.71 -10.37 -25.59
C ALA A 721 4.69 -9.23 -25.87
N VAL A 722 4.66 -8.16 -25.07
CA VAL A 722 5.56 -7.01 -25.21
C VAL A 722 7.03 -7.40 -24.96
N MET A 723 7.31 -8.17 -23.90
CA MET A 723 8.66 -8.62 -23.58
C MET A 723 9.24 -9.51 -24.68
N SER A 724 8.42 -10.43 -25.23
CA SER A 724 8.82 -11.26 -26.38
C SER A 724 9.08 -10.46 -27.64
N LEU A 725 8.37 -9.33 -27.86
CA LEU A 725 8.57 -8.44 -29.00
C LEU A 725 9.86 -7.61 -28.86
N LEU A 726 10.13 -7.11 -27.65
CA LEU A 726 11.31 -6.30 -27.35
C LEU A 726 12.60 -7.12 -27.34
N GLY A 727 12.53 -8.40 -26.95
CA GLY A 727 13.71 -9.27 -26.84
C GLY A 727 14.77 -8.67 -25.90
N ASP A 728 16.05 -8.63 -26.36
CA ASP A 728 17.17 -8.11 -25.57
C ASP A 728 17.04 -6.61 -25.24
N LYS A 729 16.32 -5.85 -26.07
CA LYS A 729 16.07 -4.42 -25.83
C LYS A 729 15.21 -4.18 -24.58
N ALA A 730 14.50 -5.21 -24.10
CA ALA A 730 13.73 -5.11 -22.86
C ALA A 730 14.61 -4.86 -21.63
N TRP A 731 15.88 -5.25 -21.68
CA TRP A 731 16.83 -5.15 -20.56
C TRP A 731 17.87 -4.04 -20.72
N TRP A 732 17.69 -3.19 -21.73
CA TRP A 732 18.65 -2.11 -22.03
C TRP A 732 18.53 -0.96 -21.04
N LEU A 733 19.71 -0.48 -20.56
CA LEU A 733 19.88 0.71 -19.74
C LEU A 733 21.08 1.51 -20.21
N PRO A 734 21.04 2.85 -20.33
CA PRO A 734 22.20 3.67 -20.63
C PRO A 734 23.31 3.54 -19.59
N THR A 735 24.56 3.44 -20.02
CA THR A 735 25.72 3.21 -19.13
C THR A 735 25.91 4.30 -18.05
N TRP A 736 25.59 5.56 -18.39
CA TRP A 736 25.68 6.66 -17.44
C TRP A 736 24.68 6.52 -16.29
N LEU A 737 23.51 5.98 -16.56
CA LEU A 737 22.46 5.74 -15.56
C LEU A 737 22.77 4.47 -14.77
N ASP A 738 23.29 3.44 -15.43
CA ASP A 738 23.69 2.18 -14.82
C ASP A 738 24.76 2.35 -13.73
N ARG A 739 25.72 3.28 -13.95
CA ARG A 739 26.76 3.59 -12.95
C ARG A 739 26.25 4.37 -11.72
N ARG A 740 25.11 5.07 -11.83
CA ARG A 740 24.57 5.91 -10.73
C ARG A 740 23.51 5.19 -9.90
N LEU A 741 22.89 4.14 -10.43
CA LEU A 741 21.83 3.44 -9.75
C LEU A 741 22.38 2.43 -8.74
N PRO A 742 21.80 2.34 -7.53
CA PRO A 742 22.18 1.32 -6.56
C PRO A 742 21.86 -0.08 -7.08
N ARG A 743 22.65 -1.07 -6.70
CA ARG A 743 22.34 -2.49 -6.93
C ARG A 743 21.48 -3.00 -5.79
N LEU A 744 20.22 -3.27 -6.06
CA LEU A 744 19.27 -3.83 -5.09
C LEU A 744 19.17 -5.34 -5.32
N ASP A 745 19.60 -6.13 -4.35
CA ASP A 745 19.40 -7.60 -4.33
C ASP A 745 17.98 -7.92 -3.86
N ILE A 746 17.04 -7.98 -4.80
CA ILE A 746 15.63 -8.34 -4.54
C ILE A 746 15.41 -9.83 -4.71
N GLU A 747 16.25 -10.48 -5.50
CA GLU A 747 16.12 -11.87 -5.91
C GLU A 747 16.84 -12.85 -4.97
N GLY A 748 17.68 -12.34 -4.05
CA GLY A 748 18.47 -13.16 -3.13
C GLY A 748 19.67 -13.80 -3.81
N GLU A 749 20.20 -13.17 -4.89
CA GLU A 749 21.42 -13.64 -5.57
C GLU A 749 22.58 -13.87 -4.59
N GLY A 750 22.69 -12.99 -3.57
CA GLY A 750 23.69 -13.12 -2.53
C GLY A 750 23.56 -14.42 -1.71
N ILE A 751 22.33 -14.92 -1.52
CA ILE A 751 22.12 -16.21 -0.82
C ILE A 751 22.41 -17.39 -1.75
N ALA A 752 22.00 -17.29 -3.01
CA ALA A 752 22.30 -18.33 -4.00
C ALA A 752 23.82 -18.47 -4.22
N HIS A 753 24.54 -17.35 -4.26
CA HIS A 753 26.00 -17.32 -4.33
C HIS A 753 26.66 -17.90 -3.07
N GLU A 754 26.13 -17.57 -1.88
CA GLU A 754 26.60 -18.16 -0.61
C GLU A 754 26.39 -19.67 -0.58
N GLU A 755 25.33 -20.19 -1.17
CA GLU A 755 25.06 -21.63 -1.29
C GLU A 755 25.98 -22.33 -2.29
N GLN A 756 26.20 -21.72 -3.45
CA GLN A 756 27.11 -22.26 -4.45
C GLN A 756 28.53 -22.51 -3.85
N PHE A 757 28.90 -21.65 -2.90
CA PHE A 757 30.19 -21.75 -2.22
C PHE A 757 30.08 -22.20 -0.76
N ALA A 758 28.99 -22.90 -0.38
CA ALA A 758 28.78 -23.31 1.00
C ALA A 758 29.88 -24.25 1.52
N GLU A 759 30.42 -25.11 0.66
CA GLU A 759 31.46 -26.04 0.97
C GLU A 759 32.87 -25.58 0.53
N TRP A 760 32.97 -24.38 -0.04
CA TRP A 760 34.24 -23.78 -0.47
C TRP A 760 34.87 -22.94 0.65
N PRO A 761 36.16 -22.99 0.90
CA PRO A 761 37.18 -23.87 0.33
C PRO A 761 37.12 -25.31 0.92
N THR A 762 36.64 -25.42 2.15
CA THR A 762 36.43 -26.70 2.87
C THR A 762 35.11 -26.66 3.63
N PRO A 763 34.43 -27.81 3.88
CA PRO A 763 33.16 -27.86 4.60
C PRO A 763 33.21 -27.24 6.02
N ASP A 764 34.36 -27.37 6.69
CA ASP A 764 34.51 -26.98 8.10
C ASP A 764 34.86 -25.48 8.30
N HIS A 765 35.26 -24.77 7.22
CA HIS A 765 35.62 -23.36 7.23
C HIS A 765 36.55 -22.95 8.38
N THR A 766 37.58 -23.70 8.61
CA THR A 766 38.51 -23.52 9.72
C THR A 766 39.44 -22.34 9.53
N GLU A 767 39.78 -21.98 8.27
CA GLU A 767 40.64 -20.86 7.94
C GLU A 767 40.06 -19.53 8.39
N ALA A 768 40.93 -18.63 8.87
CA ALA A 768 40.55 -17.26 9.25
C ALA A 768 40.26 -16.41 8.01
N LEU A 769 41.02 -16.58 6.93
CA LEU A 769 40.82 -15.97 5.62
C LEU A 769 41.20 -16.97 4.52
N HIS A 770 40.35 -17.05 3.53
CA HIS A 770 40.62 -17.73 2.25
C HIS A 770 40.19 -16.86 1.10
N ALA A 771 41.11 -16.48 0.24
CA ALA A 771 40.87 -15.62 -0.92
C ALA A 771 41.62 -16.15 -2.15
N GLU A 772 40.93 -16.20 -3.28
CA GLU A 772 41.47 -16.67 -4.55
C GLU A 772 41.22 -15.63 -5.65
N GLY A 773 42.30 -15.16 -6.28
CA GLY A 773 42.26 -14.26 -7.41
C GLY A 773 41.58 -12.93 -7.13
N ILE A 774 41.58 -12.44 -5.88
CA ILE A 774 40.85 -11.23 -5.53
C ILE A 774 41.46 -9.99 -6.18
N GLY A 775 40.59 -9.03 -6.53
CA GLY A 775 41.00 -7.77 -7.11
C GLY A 775 39.96 -6.68 -6.93
N VAL A 776 40.46 -5.44 -6.93
CA VAL A 776 39.66 -4.19 -6.97
C VAL A 776 40.17 -3.35 -8.11
N ASP A 777 39.29 -2.99 -9.06
CA ASP A 777 39.65 -2.28 -10.29
C ASP A 777 40.45 -1.00 -10.01
N GLY A 778 41.63 -0.89 -10.59
CA GLY A 778 42.53 0.25 -10.44
C GLY A 778 43.34 0.29 -9.15
N LEU A 779 43.25 -0.72 -8.26
CA LEU A 779 44.01 -0.80 -7.04
C LEU A 779 44.92 -2.03 -6.98
N PHE A 780 44.35 -3.24 -7.09
CA PHE A 780 45.13 -4.49 -7.12
C PHE A 780 44.35 -5.60 -7.85
N ALA A 781 45.02 -6.63 -8.33
CA ALA A 781 44.37 -7.76 -9.03
C ALA A 781 45.13 -9.09 -8.82
N GLY A 782 44.38 -10.20 -8.84
CA GLY A 782 44.94 -11.56 -8.85
C GLY A 782 45.63 -11.98 -7.53
N LEU A 783 45.22 -11.44 -6.39
CA LEU A 783 45.83 -11.78 -5.10
C LEU A 783 45.18 -13.01 -4.50
N ASP A 784 46.00 -14.02 -4.11
CA ASP A 784 45.61 -15.20 -3.34
C ASP A 784 46.12 -15.04 -1.90
N LEU A 785 45.25 -15.24 -0.92
CA LEU A 785 45.52 -15.17 0.51
C LEU A 785 44.91 -16.34 1.26
N HIS A 786 45.73 -17.11 1.95
CA HIS A 786 45.29 -18.20 2.81
C HIS A 786 45.89 -18.00 4.20
N VAL A 787 45.05 -17.77 5.20
CA VAL A 787 45.48 -17.47 6.57
C VAL A 787 44.77 -18.39 7.53
N GLU A 788 45.51 -19.21 8.20
CA GLU A 788 45.01 -20.09 9.28
C GLU A 788 44.86 -19.29 10.60
N PRO A 789 44.03 -19.76 11.51
CA PRO A 789 44.04 -19.24 12.88
C PRO A 789 45.47 -19.34 13.47
N HIS A 790 45.89 -18.35 14.22
CA HIS A 790 47.26 -18.17 14.80
C HIS A 790 48.33 -17.63 13.83
N GLU A 791 48.07 -17.48 12.58
CA GLU A 791 49.06 -16.97 11.64
C GLU A 791 49.13 -15.46 11.66
N VAL A 792 50.36 -14.96 11.42
CA VAL A 792 50.61 -13.55 11.14
C VAL A 792 51.12 -13.49 9.71
N GLN A 793 50.37 -12.85 8.82
CA GLN A 793 50.79 -12.65 7.44
C GLN A 793 50.90 -11.17 7.14
N ALA A 794 51.72 -10.80 6.16
CA ALA A 794 51.90 -9.45 5.74
C ALA A 794 51.56 -9.24 4.27
N VAL A 795 50.97 -8.11 3.96
CA VAL A 795 50.75 -7.60 2.59
C VAL A 795 51.58 -6.36 2.44
N VAL A 796 52.48 -6.37 1.46
CA VAL A 796 53.45 -5.29 1.25
C VAL A 796 53.35 -4.71 -0.14
N GLY A 797 53.49 -3.39 -0.25
CA GLY A 797 53.36 -2.72 -1.54
C GLY A 797 53.12 -1.21 -1.41
N SER A 798 52.68 -0.57 -2.48
CA SER A 798 52.24 0.83 -2.40
C SER A 798 51.01 0.97 -1.49
N GLN A 799 50.90 2.12 -0.83
CA GLN A 799 49.96 2.33 0.28
C GLN A 799 48.50 2.06 -0.09
N ASP A 800 48.02 2.67 -1.19
CA ASP A 800 46.61 2.57 -1.57
C ASP A 800 46.17 1.14 -1.88
N PRO A 801 46.92 0.30 -2.62
CA PRO A 801 46.62 -1.13 -2.81
C PRO A 801 46.61 -1.93 -1.52
N VAL A 802 47.58 -1.73 -0.64
CA VAL A 802 47.68 -2.44 0.66
C VAL A 802 46.48 -2.12 1.55
N THR A 803 46.16 -0.85 1.73
CA THR A 803 44.97 -0.42 2.46
C THR A 803 43.70 -0.97 1.85
N ALA A 804 43.60 -1.02 0.49
CA ALA A 804 42.44 -1.59 -0.22
C ALA A 804 42.27 -3.08 0.08
N VAL A 805 43.37 -3.86 0.12
CA VAL A 805 43.32 -5.28 0.49
C VAL A 805 42.79 -5.45 1.91
N LEU A 806 43.31 -4.70 2.89
CA LEU A 806 42.85 -4.80 4.28
C LEU A 806 41.39 -4.39 4.44
N LEU A 807 40.95 -3.34 3.74
CA LEU A 807 39.56 -2.92 3.72
C LEU A 807 38.65 -3.97 3.08
N ALA A 808 39.11 -4.62 2.01
CA ALA A 808 38.37 -5.70 1.35
C ALA A 808 38.23 -6.92 2.28
N VAL A 809 39.32 -7.38 2.88
CA VAL A 809 39.34 -8.47 3.87
C VAL A 809 38.45 -8.16 5.07
N GLY A 810 38.47 -6.93 5.55
CA GLY A 810 37.60 -6.45 6.63
C GLY A 810 36.14 -6.21 6.25
N GLY A 811 35.75 -6.49 4.98
CA GLY A 811 34.38 -6.29 4.49
C GLY A 811 33.96 -4.81 4.43
N ARG A 812 34.91 -3.89 4.29
CA ARG A 812 34.68 -2.44 4.16
C ARG A 812 34.79 -1.95 2.72
N LEU A 813 35.48 -2.69 1.85
CA LEU A 813 35.59 -2.49 0.41
C LEU A 813 35.08 -3.75 -0.32
N ALA A 814 34.32 -3.59 -1.39
CA ALA A 814 33.87 -4.71 -2.22
C ALA A 814 34.98 -5.10 -3.20
N ILE A 815 35.18 -6.40 -3.41
CA ILE A 815 36.04 -6.93 -4.48
C ILE A 815 35.27 -6.94 -5.79
N ASP A 816 35.96 -6.64 -6.91
CA ASP A 816 35.37 -6.67 -8.27
C ASP A 816 35.64 -8.02 -8.94
N HIS A 817 36.73 -8.70 -8.56
CA HIS A 817 37.19 -9.98 -9.11
C HIS A 817 37.57 -10.95 -8.00
N GLY A 818 37.55 -12.24 -8.35
CA GLY A 818 37.92 -13.32 -7.42
C GLY A 818 36.82 -13.67 -6.41
N ARG A 819 37.19 -14.45 -5.42
CA ARG A 819 36.31 -14.89 -4.34
C ARG A 819 37.05 -14.91 -3.00
N MET A 820 36.33 -14.59 -1.92
CA MET A 820 36.94 -14.47 -0.62
C MET A 820 35.97 -14.87 0.50
N ARG A 821 36.50 -15.66 1.44
CA ARG A 821 35.83 -16.00 2.71
C ARG A 821 36.68 -15.45 3.86
N SER A 822 36.14 -14.55 4.64
CA SER A 822 36.80 -13.86 5.75
C SER A 822 36.06 -14.12 7.06
N GLY A 823 36.76 -14.56 8.11
CA GLY A 823 36.15 -14.95 9.38
C GLY A 823 35.06 -16.02 9.25
N GLY A 824 35.22 -16.96 8.30
CA GLY A 824 34.26 -17.99 7.96
C GLY A 824 33.02 -17.49 7.17
N ARG A 825 33.04 -16.24 6.64
CA ARG A 825 31.91 -15.60 5.94
C ARG A 825 32.28 -15.24 4.52
N LEU A 826 31.41 -15.55 3.56
CA LEU A 826 31.61 -15.20 2.16
C LEU A 826 31.44 -13.70 1.95
N LEU A 827 32.37 -13.08 1.23
CA LEU A 827 32.35 -11.67 0.82
C LEU A 827 32.07 -11.57 -0.70
N PRO A 828 31.33 -10.56 -1.13
CA PRO A 828 30.86 -9.39 -0.37
C PRO A 828 29.53 -9.57 0.39
N GLU A 829 28.83 -10.72 0.27
CA GLU A 829 27.46 -10.97 0.75
C GLU A 829 27.31 -10.76 2.25
N ARG A 830 28.27 -11.24 3.04
CA ARG A 830 28.26 -11.14 4.51
C ARG A 830 29.18 -10.05 5.08
N ALA A 831 29.47 -9.01 4.30
CA ALA A 831 30.36 -7.90 4.72
C ALA A 831 30.00 -7.31 6.09
N SER A 832 28.70 -7.14 6.40
CA SER A 832 28.29 -6.64 7.71
C SER A 832 28.58 -7.60 8.87
N ALA A 833 28.61 -8.89 8.61
CA ALA A 833 28.96 -9.91 9.61
C ALA A 833 30.48 -10.00 9.78
N VAL A 834 31.24 -9.86 8.69
CA VAL A 834 32.71 -9.79 8.72
C VAL A 834 33.18 -8.59 9.51
N ARG A 835 32.62 -7.39 9.30
CA ARG A 835 32.94 -6.17 10.07
C ARG A 835 32.78 -6.31 11.59
N ARG A 836 32.01 -7.28 12.07
CA ARG A 836 31.83 -7.54 13.51
C ARG A 836 32.88 -8.48 14.09
N VAL A 837 33.59 -9.21 13.24
CA VAL A 837 34.62 -10.19 13.62
C VAL A 837 36.00 -9.84 13.08
N ALA A 838 36.10 -8.82 12.23
CA ALA A 838 37.37 -8.28 11.73
C ALA A 838 37.64 -6.89 12.39
N TRP A 839 38.71 -6.80 13.15
CA TRP A 839 39.16 -5.58 13.83
C TRP A 839 40.20 -4.90 12.95
N LEU A 840 40.00 -3.64 12.60
CA LEU A 840 40.95 -2.85 11.81
C LEU A 840 41.57 -1.80 12.71
N VAL A 841 42.90 -1.75 12.70
CA VAL A 841 43.72 -0.76 13.41
C VAL A 841 44.55 -0.02 12.36
N ASP A 842 44.53 1.30 12.39
CA ASP A 842 45.39 2.13 11.56
C ASP A 842 46.57 2.63 12.38
N ALA A 843 47.79 2.12 12.12
CA ALA A 843 48.99 2.47 12.86
C ALA A 843 49.49 3.93 12.60
N ALA A 844 48.93 4.58 11.59
CA ALA A 844 49.20 6.01 11.34
C ALA A 844 48.28 6.96 12.12
N ASP A 845 47.24 6.43 12.79
CA ASP A 845 46.31 7.27 13.55
C ASP A 845 46.96 7.80 14.87
N LYS A 846 46.51 8.97 15.28
CA LYS A 846 46.98 9.62 16.53
C LYS A 846 46.51 8.89 17.78
N ASP A 847 45.46 8.12 17.69
CA ASP A 847 44.81 7.39 18.80
C ASP A 847 45.24 5.89 18.84
N LEU A 848 46.41 5.57 18.24
CA LEU A 848 46.90 4.16 18.13
C LEU A 848 46.97 3.45 19.49
N THR A 849 47.35 4.15 20.57
CA THR A 849 47.39 3.56 21.91
C THR A 849 46.00 3.04 22.34
N ASP A 850 44.98 3.85 22.15
CA ASP A 850 43.62 3.51 22.54
C ASP A 850 43.06 2.38 21.65
N GLU A 851 43.37 2.38 20.35
CA GLU A 851 42.97 1.32 19.43
C GLU A 851 43.62 -0.03 19.76
N LEU A 852 44.91 -0.07 20.05
CA LEU A 852 45.62 -1.30 20.45
C LEU A 852 45.10 -1.83 21.79
N GLN A 853 44.84 -0.94 22.75
CA GLN A 853 44.23 -1.33 24.03
C GLN A 853 42.83 -1.89 23.86
N ALA A 854 41.99 -1.27 23.01
CA ALA A 854 40.66 -1.74 22.71
C ALA A 854 40.66 -3.12 21.98
N ALA A 855 41.59 -3.33 21.03
CA ALA A 855 41.82 -4.58 20.36
C ALA A 855 42.24 -5.70 21.35
N THR A 856 43.15 -5.38 22.27
CA THR A 856 43.62 -6.27 23.34
C THR A 856 42.48 -6.60 24.32
N ALA A 857 41.68 -5.62 24.71
CA ALA A 857 40.52 -5.82 25.59
C ALA A 857 39.45 -6.71 24.94
N ALA A 858 39.29 -6.63 23.62
CA ALA A 858 38.35 -7.48 22.89
C ALA A 858 38.76 -8.96 22.88
N LEU A 859 40.01 -9.29 23.06
CA LEU A 859 40.50 -10.66 23.26
C LEU A 859 40.31 -11.14 24.70
N THR A 860 40.60 -10.30 25.70
CA THR A 860 40.50 -10.67 27.11
C THR A 860 39.06 -10.69 27.65
N HIS A 861 38.21 -9.82 27.12
CA HIS A 861 36.77 -9.74 27.44
C HIS A 861 35.96 -9.80 26.14
N PRO A 862 35.85 -11.00 25.51
CA PRO A 862 35.29 -11.10 24.17
C PRO A 862 33.85 -10.61 24.15
N PRO A 863 33.47 -9.79 23.16
CA PRO A 863 32.08 -9.47 22.88
C PRO A 863 31.32 -10.75 22.55
N ARG A 864 30.01 -10.69 22.47
CA ARG A 864 29.17 -11.88 22.12
C ARG A 864 29.63 -12.68 20.90
N ARG A 865 30.49 -12.08 20.06
CA ARG A 865 31.16 -12.72 18.91
C ARG A 865 32.64 -12.30 18.98
N PRO A 866 33.58 -13.21 19.29
CA PRO A 866 34.99 -12.89 19.39
C PRO A 866 35.55 -12.46 18.02
N PRO A 867 36.52 -11.54 17.99
CA PRO A 867 37.26 -11.24 16.77
C PRO A 867 37.95 -12.47 16.20
N ARG A 868 37.92 -12.65 14.88
CA ARG A 868 38.63 -13.73 14.15
C ARG A 868 39.79 -13.19 13.30
N LEU A 869 39.80 -11.90 13.02
CA LEU A 869 40.81 -11.24 12.21
C LEU A 869 41.17 -9.90 12.82
N PHE A 870 42.46 -9.65 12.93
CA PHE A 870 43.03 -8.36 13.26
C PHE A 870 43.78 -7.85 12.02
N LEU A 871 43.40 -6.71 11.53
CA LEU A 871 43.93 -6.07 10.33
C LEU A 871 44.65 -4.82 10.79
N ILE A 872 45.95 -4.74 10.58
CA ILE A 872 46.77 -3.62 11.03
C ILE A 872 47.38 -2.92 9.84
N ASP A 873 46.85 -1.77 9.50
CA ASP A 873 47.37 -0.94 8.40
C ASP A 873 48.53 -0.06 8.86
N HIS A 874 49.42 0.29 7.94
CA HIS A 874 50.60 1.11 8.19
C HIS A 874 51.55 0.56 9.28
N ALA A 875 51.65 -0.76 9.41
CA ALA A 875 52.46 -1.39 10.46
C ALA A 875 53.93 -0.97 10.44
N ASP A 876 54.46 -0.60 9.27
CA ASP A 876 55.83 -0.11 9.06
C ASP A 876 56.06 1.35 9.58
N GLN A 877 54.99 2.07 9.94
CA GLN A 877 55.08 3.42 10.50
C GLN A 877 55.22 3.43 12.02
N ILE A 878 55.13 2.27 12.68
CA ILE A 878 55.28 2.15 14.12
C ILE A 878 56.76 2.30 14.50
N VAL A 879 57.17 3.50 14.93
CA VAL A 879 58.55 3.83 15.29
C VAL A 879 58.75 3.76 16.80
N GLU A 880 57.77 4.14 17.59
CA GLU A 880 57.87 4.21 19.05
C GLU A 880 57.90 2.81 19.67
N GLN A 881 58.94 2.56 20.55
CA GLN A 881 59.10 1.25 21.19
C GLN A 881 57.87 0.84 22.00
N PHE A 882 57.23 1.81 22.63
CA PHE A 882 56.00 1.56 23.40
C PHE A 882 54.87 0.94 22.55
N HIS A 883 54.62 1.46 21.35
CA HIS A 883 53.62 0.95 20.45
C HIS A 883 54.03 -0.41 19.84
N ARG A 884 55.32 -0.62 19.61
CA ARG A 884 55.87 -1.91 19.22
C ARG A 884 55.58 -3.00 20.25
N ASP A 885 55.90 -2.70 21.52
CA ASP A 885 55.66 -3.62 22.63
C ASP A 885 54.17 -3.94 22.80
N GLN A 886 53.32 -2.97 22.58
CA GLN A 886 51.87 -3.19 22.62
C GLN A 886 51.37 -4.07 21.46
N LEU A 887 51.85 -3.85 20.25
CA LEU A 887 51.47 -4.66 19.09
C LEU A 887 52.00 -6.09 19.20
N GLU A 888 53.23 -6.30 19.65
CA GLU A 888 53.76 -7.61 19.96
C GLU A 888 52.96 -8.32 21.04
N ALA A 889 52.52 -7.58 22.08
CA ALA A 889 51.67 -8.18 23.12
C ALA A 889 50.33 -8.59 22.55
N LEU A 890 49.69 -7.79 21.65
CA LEU A 890 48.46 -8.13 20.97
C LEU A 890 48.64 -9.43 20.12
N ILE A 891 49.69 -9.48 19.30
CA ILE A 891 50.00 -10.67 18.47
C ILE A 891 50.21 -11.91 19.32
N ARG A 892 50.98 -11.79 20.41
CA ARG A 892 51.16 -12.93 21.34
C ARG A 892 49.87 -13.41 21.96
N GLN A 893 48.94 -12.48 22.29
CA GLN A 893 47.62 -12.84 22.82
C GLN A 893 46.75 -13.48 21.77
N VAL A 894 46.76 -13.01 20.52
CA VAL A 894 46.05 -13.61 19.40
C VAL A 894 46.51 -15.08 19.21
N ASN A 895 47.83 -15.30 19.22
CA ASN A 895 48.41 -16.63 19.10
C ASN A 895 48.05 -17.55 20.29
N GLN A 896 47.88 -17.00 21.49
CA GLN A 896 47.47 -17.77 22.69
C GLN A 896 45.96 -18.07 22.71
N ALA A 897 45.12 -17.13 22.20
CA ALA A 897 43.68 -17.25 22.21
C ALA A 897 43.15 -18.33 21.24
N GLY A 898 43.89 -18.62 20.19
CA GLY A 898 43.64 -19.82 19.39
C GLY A 898 42.62 -19.75 18.31
N GLU A 899 41.91 -18.66 18.10
CA GLU A 899 40.79 -18.56 17.15
C GLU A 899 40.92 -17.41 16.13
N ALA A 900 41.95 -16.56 16.26
CA ALA A 900 42.10 -15.36 15.43
C ALA A 900 43.45 -15.38 14.67
N ALA A 901 43.53 -14.59 13.60
CA ALA A 901 44.75 -14.37 12.80
C ALA A 901 45.00 -12.86 12.65
N VAL A 902 46.24 -12.52 12.28
CA VAL A 902 46.70 -11.13 12.10
C VAL A 902 47.13 -10.93 10.64
N ILE A 903 46.70 -9.86 10.02
CA ILE A 903 47.18 -9.42 8.71
C ILE A 903 47.73 -8.01 8.83
N LEU A 904 49.01 -7.89 8.48
CA LEU A 904 49.75 -6.63 8.54
C LEU A 904 49.78 -5.99 7.14
N GLY A 905 49.51 -4.70 7.07
CA GLY A 905 49.74 -3.86 5.90
C GLY A 905 50.96 -3.00 6.07
N ALA A 906 51.88 -3.01 5.11
CA ALA A 906 53.09 -2.24 5.15
C ALA A 906 53.58 -1.80 3.77
N GLN A 907 54.34 -0.71 3.68
CA GLN A 907 54.97 -0.32 2.39
C GLN A 907 56.28 -1.07 2.14
N ARG A 908 56.93 -1.52 3.21
CA ARG A 908 58.27 -2.16 3.14
C ARG A 908 58.34 -3.31 4.12
N ALA A 909 58.72 -4.49 3.60
CA ALA A 909 58.87 -5.70 4.39
C ALA A 909 59.96 -5.58 5.49
N ASP A 910 61.10 -4.93 5.15
CA ASP A 910 62.25 -4.78 6.07
C ASP A 910 61.89 -3.96 7.35
N ARG A 911 60.82 -3.21 7.35
CA ARG A 911 60.38 -2.42 8.52
C ARG A 911 59.46 -3.20 9.46
N ILE A 912 58.94 -4.34 9.05
CA ILE A 912 58.04 -5.19 9.84
C ILE A 912 58.65 -6.52 10.21
N ASP A 913 59.93 -6.79 9.87
CA ASP A 913 60.65 -8.04 10.17
C ASP A 913 60.62 -8.38 11.66
N TRP A 914 60.58 -7.36 12.53
CA TRP A 914 60.48 -7.53 13.97
C TRP A 914 59.17 -8.17 14.46
N LEU A 915 58.13 -8.22 13.60
CA LEU A 915 56.84 -8.86 13.88
C LEU A 915 56.81 -10.35 13.44
N GLU A 916 57.88 -10.81 12.80
CA GLU A 916 58.08 -12.22 12.33
C GLU A 916 56.90 -12.76 11.55
N PRO A 917 56.41 -12.09 10.47
CA PRO A 917 55.30 -12.60 9.68
C PRO A 917 55.69 -13.94 9.03
N GLN A 918 54.80 -14.94 9.10
CA GLN A 918 55.05 -16.25 8.51
C GLN A 918 55.08 -16.24 6.98
N THR A 919 54.27 -15.34 6.39
CA THR A 919 54.22 -15.15 4.93
C THR A 919 54.12 -13.65 4.62
N VAL A 920 54.85 -13.22 3.59
CA VAL A 920 54.80 -11.87 3.05
C VAL A 920 54.32 -11.94 1.60
N HIS A 921 53.23 -11.24 1.32
CA HIS A 921 52.67 -11.13 -0.03
C HIS A 921 53.04 -9.77 -0.60
N ASP A 922 53.84 -9.74 -1.67
CA ASP A 922 54.30 -8.49 -2.31
C ASP A 922 53.36 -8.14 -3.48
N LEU A 923 52.73 -6.97 -3.39
CA LEU A 923 51.85 -6.43 -4.44
C LEU A 923 52.64 -5.73 -5.57
N ILE A 924 53.95 -5.50 -5.38
CA ILE A 924 54.81 -4.80 -6.37
C ILE A 924 55.14 -5.71 -7.57
N ASP A 925 55.22 -7.02 -7.38
CA ASP A 925 55.54 -8.00 -8.41
C ASP A 925 54.31 -8.50 -9.23
N GLN A 926 53.14 -7.93 -8.96
CA GLN A 926 51.94 -8.32 -9.73
C GLN A 926 51.86 -7.53 -11.05
N PRO A 927 51.51 -8.19 -12.19
CA PRO A 927 51.36 -7.50 -13.46
C PRO A 927 50.25 -6.42 -13.35
N GLU A 928 50.59 -5.22 -13.83
CA GLU A 928 49.59 -4.13 -13.92
C GLU A 928 48.30 -4.68 -14.57
N PRO A 929 47.14 -4.42 -13.96
CA PRO A 929 45.86 -4.87 -14.53
C PRO A 929 45.77 -4.32 -15.96
N SER A 930 45.87 -5.21 -16.95
CA SER A 930 45.68 -4.82 -18.35
C SER A 930 44.30 -4.18 -18.46
N LEU A 931 44.25 -2.92 -18.82
CA LEU A 931 43.05 -2.23 -19.26
C LEU A 931 42.53 -2.97 -20.52
N GLY A 932 41.88 -4.09 -20.29
CA GLY A 932 41.24 -4.89 -21.34
C GLY A 932 40.11 -4.07 -21.91
N GLY A 933 40.34 -3.53 -23.07
CA GLY A 933 39.37 -2.87 -23.89
C GLY A 933 38.18 -3.79 -24.17
N THR A 934 37.10 -3.53 -23.49
CA THR A 934 35.80 -4.12 -23.84
C THR A 934 35.25 -3.40 -25.07
N ARG A 935 35.08 -4.17 -26.11
CA ARG A 935 34.10 -3.86 -27.18
C ARG A 935 32.71 -4.31 -26.74
#